data_3311474d8bcc0d505e344e3cf9f4fe45
#
_entry.id   3311474d8bcc0d505e344e3cf9f4fe45
#
_cell.length_a   1.000
_cell.length_b   1.000
_cell.length_c   1.000
_cell.angle_alpha   90.00
_cell.angle_beta   90.00
_cell.angle_gamma   90.00
#
_symmetry.space_group_name_H-M   'P 1'
#
loop_
_entity.id
_entity.type
_entity.pdbx_description
1 polymer ?
#
loop_
_entity_poly.entity_id
_entity_poly.type
_entity_poly.pdbx_seq_one_letter_code
_entity_poly.pdbx_strand_id
1 'polypeptide(L)'
;MPLQNLTPPPHTQIQDNKSLKQNSKQENKDENNVQNPEFKAYELEAVTIEAPTFGEYQKYQTGQVLDNKMLESAPSGNGDITSILRTLPNVQFDNSQLKSTTPGEIDPANISISGGLYYQNNFQLDGFNMNNDLNPLGSAIGGTRADSTTVSNTPGRSQGLNIDTSLLESITVLDSNIGAAYGGFTGGVVEANTRRPKKDFGASINYQISQGNANPNAFSLTQYKIPQEDLNSFLNSSNSAQQPHFIKHSFRSSIESKINDKLGIIASFTTMQSFIYLNAGDSEYLKNTLEGIKKTQKRQSYNFFIKGNYDYSDTLSLELSYAYAPQYNNYFLAGVKDSGFDFLTGGHQLGLKSQKLNALGLLSTQASFSYMDSSRTNSENYFAYWRPSAEKNWTVDKSATQTYKWPQEGGYGNIDQKQINMNLKTQQDFEALQTSILTHNFSVGAEFGYVNAYYERVKDFWWGSYYNLHPLKQGQSCLDSDRFCSASPVYFQGTYSGESWANNIGQFVGYGSMYKKGKIALDSVTLGGFLQDDIRVDLSKAGTINARAGLRLDYDTYMSKATLAPRLSLNYIAPWSAWEYGKNFGTQITFGANRYYGRNLFAYRLADGQSALEYGISRSTPGAWSYESHRSTTNFQKIKVPYSDELMAGISQEVYMFALNLKYIVRKGRDEVRRMCADANGNLLASSSECKWAETNYTARYIYTNEGRSDSDILSIMFGNEAPIKLGAMDNFFMLSYDRTNIYRNYTDFNTDITQAELNNEMIYYEGIGFIKLADKPGSNFGQPITFRLSTTHVFPFYKTKWSMNNFFRIRSAYNAMARIEKNSRLYPDKVMQYNGVPVDTYIKFKVPWTFSWDMRFGVDVNVWRGNTLSLAVDIFNLLDTTNMYLLSGDYGRASGSPMYETGRQFWISVGYKY
;
A
#
# COMPACT_ATOMS: atom_id res chain seq x y z
N MET A 1 10.03 21.31 34.91
CA MET A 1 10.57 21.13 33.53
C MET A 1 9.37 21.04 32.60
N PRO A 2 9.29 21.81 31.53
CA PRO A 2 8.16 21.69 30.63
C PRO A 2 8.16 20.31 29.94
N LEU A 3 6.97 19.74 29.75
CA LEU A 3 6.70 18.44 29.15
C LEU A 3 7.13 18.30 27.68
N GLN A 4 7.89 19.25 27.15
CA GLN A 4 8.31 19.28 25.74
C GLN A 4 9.18 18.09 25.29
N ASN A 5 9.68 17.27 26.23
CA ASN A 5 10.58 16.15 25.93
C ASN A 5 9.98 14.76 26.22
N LEU A 6 8.67 14.69 26.48
CA LEU A 6 8.00 13.41 26.68
C LEU A 6 7.41 12.89 25.34
N THR A 7 8.27 12.54 24.42
CA THR A 7 7.92 11.65 23.32
C THR A 7 7.83 10.22 23.81
N PRO A 8 6.96 9.38 23.23
CA PRO A 8 6.92 7.97 23.58
C PRO A 8 8.29 7.31 23.41
N PRO A 9 8.53 6.24 24.15
CA PRO A 9 9.81 5.81 24.65
C PRO A 9 10.85 5.58 23.56
N PRO A 10 12.05 5.58 23.99
CA PRO A 10 12.95 6.70 23.99
C PRO A 10 13.88 6.63 22.80
N HIS A 11 13.98 7.70 22.13
CA HIS A 11 15.24 7.97 21.45
C HIS A 11 16.30 8.17 22.55
N THR A 12 17.34 7.39 22.50
CA THR A 12 18.46 7.47 23.43
C THR A 12 18.96 8.91 23.50
N GLN A 13 18.71 9.58 24.61
CA GLN A 13 19.43 10.82 24.89
C GLN A 13 20.89 10.44 25.13
N ILE A 14 21.74 10.81 24.21
CA ILE A 14 23.18 10.86 24.46
C ILE A 14 23.38 11.92 25.53
N GLN A 15 23.90 11.50 26.66
CA GLN A 15 24.25 12.40 27.76
C GLN A 15 25.19 13.49 27.25
N ASP A 16 24.79 14.74 27.46
CA ASP A 16 25.65 15.90 27.33
C ASP A 16 26.91 15.69 28.10
N ASN A 17 28.01 15.51 27.40
CA ASN A 17 29.33 15.69 28.00
C ASN A 17 29.56 17.18 28.24
N LYS A 18 29.37 17.61 29.51
CA LYS A 18 29.93 18.83 30.00
C LYS A 18 31.46 18.75 29.88
N SER A 19 32.04 19.47 28.97
CA SER A 19 33.46 19.72 29.01
C SER A 19 33.79 21.18 28.86
N LEU A 20 34.35 21.69 29.90
CA LEU A 20 35.45 22.67 29.99
C LEU A 20 35.19 24.07 29.41
N LYS A 21 34.71 24.91 30.31
CA LYS A 21 35.00 26.33 30.26
C LYS A 21 36.52 26.51 30.61
N GLN A 22 37.27 26.96 29.66
CA GLN A 22 38.51 27.63 29.95
C GLN A 22 38.31 29.15 29.92
N ASN A 23 38.60 29.75 31.09
CA ASN A 23 38.70 31.16 31.28
C ASN A 23 39.86 31.74 30.49
N SER A 24 39.63 32.84 29.82
CA SER A 24 40.66 33.86 29.65
C SER A 24 40.05 35.24 29.92
N LYS A 25 40.55 35.84 30.94
CA LYS A 25 40.36 37.23 31.36
C LYS A 25 41.18 38.19 30.53
N GLN A 26 40.67 39.44 30.47
CA GLN A 26 41.36 40.69 30.28
C GLN A 26 41.30 41.25 28.85
N GLU A 27 41.11 42.53 28.60
CA GLU A 27 41.09 43.77 29.44
C GLU A 27 40.40 44.89 28.62
N ASN A 28 39.84 45.87 29.32
CA ASN A 28 39.26 47.10 28.79
C ASN A 28 40.23 47.92 27.92
N LYS A 29 39.69 48.59 26.93
CA LYS A 29 39.85 50.03 26.77
C LYS A 29 38.83 50.64 25.83
N ASP A 30 38.25 51.73 26.33
CA ASP A 30 37.36 52.67 25.64
C ASP A 30 37.97 53.26 24.40
N GLU A 31 37.18 53.53 23.35
CA GLU A 31 36.92 54.88 22.84
C GLU A 31 36.05 54.87 21.56
N ASN A 32 34.95 55.65 21.66
CA ASN A 32 34.33 56.50 20.62
C ASN A 32 33.69 55.91 19.35
N ASN A 33 32.38 55.74 19.45
CA ASN A 33 31.31 56.43 18.69
C ASN A 33 31.57 56.69 17.18
N VAL A 34 31.01 55.83 16.36
CA VAL A 34 30.29 56.18 15.11
C VAL A 34 29.17 55.17 14.89
N GLN A 35 27.90 55.62 14.93
CA GLN A 35 26.73 54.84 14.60
C GLN A 35 26.77 54.40 13.13
N ASN A 36 27.08 53.13 12.88
CA ASN A 36 26.69 52.44 11.68
C ASN A 36 25.55 51.51 12.03
N PRO A 37 24.46 51.45 11.26
CA PRO A 37 23.40 50.49 11.54
C PRO A 37 23.96 49.06 11.37
N GLU A 38 24.12 48.38 12.50
CA GLU A 38 24.46 46.96 12.53
C GLU A 38 23.42 46.20 11.71
N PHE A 39 23.82 45.75 10.54
CA PHE A 39 23.21 44.63 9.89
C PHE A 39 23.42 43.42 10.81
N LYS A 40 22.44 43.07 11.63
CA LYS A 40 22.41 41.77 12.26
C LYS A 40 22.51 40.75 11.16
N ALA A 41 23.65 40.12 11.04
CA ALA A 41 23.79 38.87 10.27
C ALA A 41 22.80 37.90 10.91
N TYR A 42 21.69 37.66 10.27
CA TYR A 42 20.84 36.54 10.60
C TYR A 42 21.68 35.30 10.27
N GLU A 43 22.23 34.66 11.27
CA GLU A 43 22.70 33.29 11.18
C GLU A 43 21.49 32.48 10.68
N LEU A 44 21.62 31.99 9.47
CA LEU A 44 20.79 30.86 9.02
C LEU A 44 20.99 29.78 10.07
N GLU A 45 19.94 29.41 10.82
CA GLU A 45 19.98 28.21 11.63
C GLU A 45 20.60 27.13 10.73
N ALA A 46 21.77 26.66 11.14
CA ALA A 46 22.43 25.58 10.44
C ALA A 46 21.44 24.41 10.48
N VAL A 47 20.73 24.19 9.39
CA VAL A 47 19.90 23.00 9.23
C VAL A 47 20.86 21.85 9.16
N THR A 48 21.24 21.33 10.30
CA THR A 48 21.94 20.06 10.39
C THR A 48 20.96 19.02 9.85
N ILE A 49 21.21 18.53 8.64
CA ILE A 49 20.58 17.31 8.17
C ILE A 49 21.24 16.24 9.04
N GLU A 50 20.50 15.75 10.01
CA GLU A 50 20.91 14.55 10.71
C GLU A 50 20.92 13.43 9.68
N ALA A 51 21.97 12.61 9.67
CA ALA A 51 21.99 11.40 8.88
C ALA A 51 20.72 10.62 9.17
N PRO A 52 20.18 9.87 8.19
CA PRO A 52 19.18 8.89 8.51
C PRO A 52 19.69 8.13 9.72
N THR A 53 18.92 8.19 10.81
CA THR A 53 19.28 7.44 12.00
C THR A 53 19.37 6.00 11.54
N PHE A 54 20.60 5.54 11.33
CA PHE A 54 20.87 4.15 10.95
C PHE A 54 20.13 3.32 11.96
N GLY A 55 19.19 2.53 11.49
CA GLY A 55 18.29 1.81 12.31
C GLY A 55 18.92 1.51 13.65
N GLU A 56 18.76 2.48 14.56
CA GLU A 56 19.19 2.27 15.91
C GLU A 56 18.59 0.93 16.24
N TYR A 57 19.42 -0.05 16.51
CA TYR A 57 18.97 -1.13 17.31
C TYR A 57 18.49 -0.47 18.58
N GLN A 58 17.25 0.04 18.54
CA GLN A 58 16.62 0.55 19.73
C GLN A 58 16.83 -0.52 20.76
N LYS A 59 17.31 -0.18 21.91
CA LYS A 59 17.79 -1.12 22.95
C LYS A 59 16.97 -2.41 23.03
N TYR A 60 15.71 -2.36 22.60
CA TYR A 60 14.74 -3.42 22.77
C TYR A 60 13.97 -3.82 21.50
N GLN A 61 13.97 -3.03 20.44
CA GLN A 61 13.25 -3.31 19.18
C GLN A 61 14.07 -2.84 17.98
N THR A 62 13.74 -3.33 16.79
CA THR A 62 14.46 -2.97 15.57
C THR A 62 13.54 -2.33 14.54
N GLY A 63 14.01 -1.27 13.93
CA GLY A 63 13.27 -0.52 12.95
C GLY A 63 14.11 0.60 12.35
N GLN A 64 13.45 1.46 11.60
CA GLN A 64 14.06 2.63 10.98
C GLN A 64 13.14 3.82 11.10
N VAL A 65 13.71 4.99 11.26
CA VAL A 65 12.99 6.26 11.33
C VAL A 65 13.44 7.14 10.17
N LEU A 66 12.46 7.59 9.39
CA LEU A 66 12.63 8.64 8.38
C LEU A 66 12.13 9.93 9.01
N ASP A 67 13.02 10.86 9.29
CA ASP A 67 12.67 12.16 9.85
C ASP A 67 12.15 13.15 8.79
N ASN A 68 11.66 14.30 9.23
CA ASN A 68 11.11 15.33 8.34
C ASN A 68 12.13 15.83 7.31
N LYS A 69 13.41 15.95 7.69
CA LYS A 69 14.47 16.41 6.79
C LYS A 69 14.71 15.41 5.65
N MET A 70 14.68 14.12 5.97
CA MET A 70 14.77 13.05 4.98
C MET A 70 13.55 13.05 4.07
N LEU A 71 12.34 13.20 4.63
CA LEU A 71 11.09 13.28 3.89
C LEU A 71 11.08 14.46 2.91
N GLU A 72 11.59 15.63 3.32
CA GLU A 72 11.70 16.82 2.46
C GLU A 72 12.82 16.71 1.40
N SER A 73 13.92 16.02 1.69
CA SER A 73 15.09 15.94 0.79
C SER A 73 14.97 14.84 -0.26
N ALA A 74 14.18 13.81 -0.04
CA ALA A 74 14.03 12.70 -0.99
C ALA A 74 13.10 13.06 -2.18
N PRO A 75 13.29 12.43 -3.36
CA PRO A 75 12.34 12.54 -4.45
C PRO A 75 10.95 12.06 -4.02
N SER A 76 9.95 12.94 -4.05
CA SER A 76 8.64 12.68 -3.45
C SER A 76 7.63 12.01 -4.39
N GLY A 77 7.76 12.20 -5.72
CA GLY A 77 6.81 11.66 -6.68
C GLY A 77 5.36 12.01 -6.34
N ASN A 78 4.52 10.99 -6.14
CA ASN A 78 3.12 11.19 -5.74
C ASN A 78 2.96 11.70 -4.30
N GLY A 79 4.02 11.65 -3.46
CA GLY A 79 4.00 12.16 -2.09
C GLY A 79 3.35 11.23 -1.06
N ASP A 80 2.95 10.02 -1.41
CA ASP A 80 2.40 9.04 -0.48
C ASP A 80 3.47 8.37 0.40
N ILE A 81 3.05 7.82 1.55
CA ILE A 81 3.95 7.16 2.51
C ILE A 81 4.76 6.04 1.85
N THR A 82 4.14 5.23 0.99
CA THR A 82 4.80 4.06 0.41
C THR A 82 5.89 4.44 -0.59
N SER A 83 5.78 5.60 -1.22
CA SER A 83 6.77 6.11 -2.18
C SER A 83 8.16 6.28 -1.54
N ILE A 84 8.23 6.73 -0.30
CA ILE A 84 9.50 6.92 0.41
C ILE A 84 10.00 5.63 1.06
N LEU A 85 9.10 4.74 1.48
CA LEU A 85 9.49 3.48 2.15
C LEU A 85 10.29 2.53 1.25
N ARG A 86 10.25 2.70 -0.07
CA ARG A 86 11.09 1.95 -1.01
C ARG A 86 12.61 2.18 -0.81
N THR A 87 12.99 3.24 -0.10
CA THR A 87 14.39 3.54 0.21
C THR A 87 14.93 2.68 1.35
N LEU A 88 14.05 2.08 2.14
CA LEU A 88 14.41 1.30 3.32
C LEU A 88 14.72 -0.16 2.98
N PRO A 89 15.71 -0.78 3.66
CA PRO A 89 15.92 -2.23 3.59
C PRO A 89 14.75 -2.98 4.25
N ASN A 90 14.61 -4.26 3.92
CA ASN A 90 13.52 -5.15 4.36
C ASN A 90 12.11 -4.70 3.94
N VAL A 91 11.99 -3.62 3.18
CA VAL A 91 10.76 -3.19 2.53
C VAL A 91 10.84 -3.53 1.04
N GLN A 92 10.00 -4.45 0.62
CA GLN A 92 9.81 -4.77 -0.79
C GLN A 92 8.57 -4.04 -1.31
N PHE A 93 8.65 -3.60 -2.52
CA PHE A 93 7.71 -2.71 -3.16
C PHE A 93 7.17 -3.39 -4.42
N ASP A 94 5.86 -3.46 -4.58
CA ASP A 94 5.33 -3.92 -5.85
C ASP A 94 5.59 -2.87 -6.93
N ASN A 95 5.76 -3.32 -8.18
CA ASN A 95 6.09 -2.42 -9.28
C ASN A 95 4.85 -1.70 -9.84
N SER A 96 3.71 -1.77 -9.17
CA SER A 96 2.45 -1.21 -9.68
C SER A 96 2.51 0.29 -9.93
N GLN A 97 3.17 1.05 -9.06
CA GLN A 97 3.35 2.50 -9.22
C GLN A 97 4.40 2.87 -10.28
N LEU A 98 5.29 1.96 -10.64
CA LEU A 98 6.41 2.22 -11.56
C LEU A 98 6.11 1.79 -12.99
N LYS A 99 4.93 1.25 -13.28
CA LYS A 99 4.56 0.76 -14.61
C LYS A 99 4.60 1.86 -15.65
N SER A 100 5.31 1.59 -16.75
CA SER A 100 5.34 2.48 -17.90
C SER A 100 3.96 2.66 -18.57
N THR A 101 3.06 1.69 -18.38
CA THR A 101 1.72 1.75 -18.95
C THR A 101 0.74 2.60 -18.16
N THR A 102 0.99 2.83 -16.86
CA THR A 102 0.07 3.55 -15.95
C THR A 102 0.74 4.68 -15.14
N PRO A 103 1.57 5.53 -15.75
CA PRO A 103 2.30 6.56 -15.01
C PRO A 103 1.40 7.67 -14.46
N GLY A 104 0.15 7.76 -14.90
CA GLY A 104 -0.86 8.69 -14.39
C GLY A 104 -1.50 8.30 -13.06
N GLU A 105 -1.33 7.06 -12.57
CA GLU A 105 -1.91 6.63 -11.29
C GLU A 105 -1.25 7.31 -10.10
N ILE A 106 -2.05 7.53 -9.03
CA ILE A 106 -1.61 8.21 -7.79
C ILE A 106 -1.73 7.32 -6.55
N ASP A 107 -2.18 6.10 -6.72
CA ASP A 107 -2.42 5.17 -5.62
C ASP A 107 -1.12 4.77 -4.91
N PRO A 108 -1.11 4.68 -3.56
CA PRO A 108 0.00 4.10 -2.83
C PRO A 108 0.31 2.68 -3.30
N ALA A 109 1.58 2.31 -3.33
CA ALA A 109 2.00 0.97 -3.68
C ALA A 109 1.68 -0.03 -2.56
N ASN A 110 1.54 -1.30 -2.92
CA ASN A 110 1.58 -2.38 -1.97
C ASN A 110 3.01 -2.65 -1.54
N ILE A 111 3.24 -2.71 -0.24
CA ILE A 111 4.57 -3.00 0.33
C ILE A 111 4.55 -4.27 1.15
N SER A 112 5.64 -5.02 1.09
CA SER A 112 5.94 -6.17 1.95
C SER A 112 7.02 -5.76 2.94
N ILE A 113 6.77 -5.95 4.22
CA ILE A 113 7.76 -5.74 5.28
C ILE A 113 8.14 -7.11 5.82
N SER A 114 9.43 -7.41 5.83
CA SER A 114 9.98 -8.68 6.34
C SER A 114 9.25 -9.93 5.83
N GLY A 115 8.91 -9.91 4.54
CA GLY A 115 8.25 -11.03 3.87
C GLY A 115 6.75 -11.14 4.09
N GLY A 116 6.12 -10.28 4.89
CA GLY A 116 4.66 -10.23 5.03
C GLY A 116 3.97 -9.70 3.78
N LEU A 117 2.71 -10.06 3.55
CA LEU A 117 1.89 -9.46 2.50
C LEU A 117 1.44 -8.05 2.93
N TYR A 118 1.08 -7.21 1.96
CA TYR A 118 0.73 -5.82 2.20
C TYR A 118 -0.41 -5.62 3.21
N TYR A 119 -1.39 -6.51 3.27
CA TYR A 119 -2.48 -6.46 4.25
C TYR A 119 -2.10 -7.04 5.63
N GLN A 120 -0.91 -7.63 5.75
CA GLN A 120 -0.36 -8.15 7.00
C GLN A 120 0.45 -7.10 7.78
N ASN A 121 0.68 -5.92 7.19
CA ASN A 121 1.31 -4.79 7.87
C ASN A 121 0.27 -4.01 8.68
N ASN A 122 0.72 -3.36 9.76
CA ASN A 122 -0.10 -2.44 10.54
C ASN A 122 0.33 -1.00 10.25
N PHE A 123 -0.55 -0.23 9.60
CA PHE A 123 -0.35 1.20 9.33
C PHE A 123 -1.04 2.03 10.39
N GLN A 124 -0.31 3.00 10.95
CA GLN A 124 -0.80 3.90 11.98
C GLN A 124 -0.49 5.36 11.61
N LEU A 125 -1.38 6.27 11.95
CA LEU A 125 -1.19 7.72 11.89
C LEU A 125 -1.29 8.26 13.31
N ASP A 126 -0.20 8.86 13.83
CA ASP A 126 -0.10 9.31 15.21
C ASP A 126 -0.43 8.20 16.25
N GLY A 127 -0.09 6.93 15.97
CA GLY A 127 -0.40 5.77 16.80
C GLY A 127 -1.83 5.25 16.65
N PHE A 128 -2.66 5.83 15.79
CA PHE A 128 -4.03 5.39 15.53
C PHE A 128 -4.11 4.52 14.29
N ASN A 129 -4.88 3.43 14.38
CA ASN A 129 -5.08 2.48 13.28
C ASN A 129 -5.71 3.17 12.05
N MET A 130 -5.05 3.06 10.89
CA MET A 130 -5.57 3.48 9.59
C MET A 130 -5.65 2.33 8.56
N ASN A 131 -5.76 1.09 9.02
CA ASN A 131 -5.86 -0.07 8.13
C ASN A 131 -7.27 -0.23 7.55
N ASN A 132 -7.33 -0.68 6.30
CA ASN A 132 -8.57 -1.09 5.65
C ASN A 132 -8.71 -2.62 5.79
N ASP A 133 -9.59 -3.07 6.68
CA ASP A 133 -9.86 -4.49 6.92
C ASP A 133 -11.08 -4.99 6.12
N LEU A 134 -11.82 -4.08 5.49
CA LEU A 134 -13.00 -4.37 4.69
C LEU A 134 -12.65 -4.88 3.30
N ASN A 135 -11.71 -4.23 2.62
CA ASN A 135 -11.27 -4.60 1.28
C ASN A 135 -9.78 -4.26 1.08
N PRO A 136 -8.85 -5.00 1.70
CA PRO A 136 -7.42 -4.70 1.62
C PRO A 136 -6.74 -5.18 0.34
N LEU A 137 -7.36 -6.08 -0.46
CA LEU A 137 -6.70 -6.71 -1.60
C LEU A 137 -6.54 -5.79 -2.80
N GLY A 138 -7.36 -4.79 -2.96
CA GLY A 138 -7.33 -3.91 -4.11
C GLY A 138 -7.41 -4.65 -5.45
N SER A 139 -8.55 -4.62 -6.10
CA SER A 139 -8.59 -5.04 -7.52
C SER A 139 -8.19 -3.87 -8.39
N ALA A 140 -7.17 -4.06 -9.22
CA ALA A 140 -6.87 -3.10 -10.27
C ALA A 140 -8.07 -3.04 -11.22
N ILE A 141 -8.70 -1.86 -11.34
CA ILE A 141 -9.69 -1.65 -12.39
C ILE A 141 -8.91 -1.38 -13.67
N GLY A 142 -8.60 -2.42 -14.34
CA GLY A 142 -7.95 -2.35 -15.63
C GLY A 142 -8.60 -3.38 -16.51
N GLY A 143 -9.49 -2.98 -17.39
CA GLY A 143 -10.04 -3.91 -18.32
C GLY A 143 -11.24 -3.34 -19.07
N THR A 144 -11.41 -3.83 -20.27
CA THR A 144 -12.54 -3.53 -21.15
C THR A 144 -13.76 -4.40 -20.85
N ARG A 145 -13.72 -5.22 -19.79
CA ARG A 145 -14.81 -6.15 -19.47
C ARG A 145 -15.17 -6.11 -18.00
N ALA A 146 -16.47 -6.11 -17.73
CA ALA A 146 -17.01 -6.42 -16.43
C ALA A 146 -16.76 -7.89 -16.11
N ASP A 147 -16.02 -8.15 -15.05
CA ASP A 147 -15.98 -9.47 -14.43
C ASP A 147 -16.77 -9.48 -13.12
N SER A 148 -17.05 -10.65 -12.61
CA SER A 148 -17.79 -10.81 -11.36
C SER A 148 -17.12 -10.15 -10.17
N THR A 149 -15.79 -10.04 -10.18
CA THR A 149 -15.03 -9.41 -9.10
C THR A 149 -15.21 -7.90 -9.10
N THR A 150 -15.23 -7.26 -10.28
CA THR A 150 -15.48 -5.82 -10.41
C THR A 150 -16.92 -5.46 -10.10
N VAL A 151 -17.87 -6.32 -10.43
CA VAL A 151 -19.30 -6.08 -10.14
C VAL A 151 -19.58 -6.03 -8.64
N SER A 152 -18.94 -6.90 -7.85
CA SER A 152 -19.25 -7.05 -6.42
C SER A 152 -18.31 -6.28 -5.51
N ASN A 153 -17.14 -5.83 -6.00
CA ASN A 153 -16.12 -5.19 -5.19
C ASN A 153 -15.75 -3.79 -5.70
N THR A 154 -15.18 -3.00 -4.82
CA THR A 154 -14.51 -1.74 -5.13
C THR A 154 -12.99 -1.94 -5.04
N PRO A 155 -12.16 -1.12 -5.69
CA PRO A 155 -10.73 -1.12 -5.43
C PRO A 155 -10.46 -0.87 -3.96
N GLY A 156 -9.57 -1.64 -3.39
CA GLY A 156 -9.16 -1.49 -2.01
C GLY A 156 -7.65 -1.37 -1.89
N ARG A 157 -7.20 -1.00 -0.70
CA ARG A 157 -5.78 -0.90 -0.30
C ARG A 157 -5.66 -1.34 1.13
N SER A 158 -4.45 -1.71 1.54
CA SER A 158 -4.16 -1.99 2.95
C SER A 158 -4.27 -0.74 3.84
N GLN A 159 -4.03 0.44 3.29
CA GLN A 159 -4.19 1.73 3.97
C GLN A 159 -5.57 2.32 3.68
N GLY A 160 -6.31 2.68 4.72
CA GLY A 160 -7.61 3.34 4.58
C GLY A 160 -7.50 4.82 4.23
N LEU A 161 -6.39 5.47 4.58
CA LEU A 161 -6.11 6.88 4.30
C LEU A 161 -4.85 7.01 3.44
N ASN A 162 -4.91 7.84 2.40
CA ASN A 162 -3.74 8.20 1.60
C ASN A 162 -3.17 9.53 2.10
N ILE A 163 -2.15 9.45 2.96
CA ILE A 163 -1.54 10.60 3.65
C ILE A 163 -0.32 11.09 2.87
N ASP A 164 -0.26 12.39 2.60
CA ASP A 164 0.89 13.06 1.98
C ASP A 164 2.04 13.20 2.99
N THR A 165 3.25 12.83 2.58
CA THR A 165 4.45 12.85 3.44
C THR A 165 4.83 14.23 3.95
N SER A 166 4.39 15.32 3.29
CA SER A 166 4.63 16.69 3.77
C SER A 166 3.92 17.04 5.08
N LEU A 167 2.90 16.24 5.46
CA LEU A 167 2.20 16.37 6.75
C LEU A 167 2.98 15.78 7.91
N LEU A 168 4.02 15.00 7.62
CA LEU A 168 4.66 14.13 8.60
C LEU A 168 5.93 14.76 9.19
N GLU A 169 6.13 14.54 10.48
CA GLU A 169 7.38 14.78 11.20
C GLU A 169 8.33 13.60 11.01
N SER A 170 7.77 12.38 11.04
CA SER A 170 8.56 11.16 10.87
C SER A 170 7.70 10.00 10.40
N ILE A 171 8.36 8.99 9.81
CA ILE A 171 7.79 7.68 9.57
C ILE A 171 8.69 6.66 10.26
N THR A 172 8.15 5.89 11.18
CA THR A 172 8.84 4.78 11.84
C THR A 172 8.37 3.47 11.21
N VAL A 173 9.31 2.66 10.75
CA VAL A 173 9.05 1.31 10.25
C VAL A 173 9.69 0.31 11.18
N LEU A 174 8.87 -0.48 11.87
CA LEU A 174 9.33 -1.58 12.71
C LEU A 174 9.24 -2.87 11.90
N ASP A 175 10.35 -3.52 11.71
CA ASP A 175 10.47 -4.70 10.84
C ASP A 175 10.77 -6.01 11.58
N SER A 176 11.22 -5.94 12.83
CA SER A 176 11.52 -7.09 13.70
C SER A 176 11.66 -6.68 15.16
N ASN A 177 11.69 -7.66 16.10
CA ASN A 177 11.74 -7.41 17.54
C ASN A 177 10.70 -6.39 18.05
N ILE A 178 9.48 -6.47 17.53
CA ILE A 178 8.45 -5.49 17.82
C ILE A 178 7.83 -5.76 19.19
N GLY A 179 7.78 -4.73 20.05
CA GLY A 179 7.31 -4.82 21.43
C GLY A 179 5.83 -5.19 21.60
N ALA A 180 5.43 -5.54 22.82
CA ALA A 180 4.08 -6.01 23.17
C ALA A 180 3.01 -4.92 23.03
N ALA A 181 3.40 -3.63 23.01
CA ALA A 181 2.49 -2.50 22.77
C ALA A 181 1.88 -2.48 21.36
N TYR A 182 2.42 -3.26 20.42
CA TYR A 182 1.92 -3.36 19.04
C TYR A 182 1.27 -4.71 18.78
N GLY A 183 0.08 -4.69 18.18
CA GLY A 183 -0.69 -5.87 17.76
C GLY A 183 -1.22 -5.77 16.35
N GLY A 184 -1.90 -6.82 15.89
CA GLY A 184 -2.63 -6.81 14.62
C GLY A 184 -1.75 -6.82 13.36
N PHE A 185 -0.61 -7.53 13.37
CA PHE A 185 0.28 -7.67 12.21
C PHE A 185 1.02 -9.00 12.24
N THR A 186 1.40 -9.48 11.06
CA THR A 186 2.36 -10.57 10.85
C THR A 186 3.52 -10.15 9.94
N GLY A 187 3.40 -8.99 9.27
CA GLY A 187 4.45 -8.30 8.53
C GLY A 187 5.25 -7.35 9.42
N GLY A 188 5.04 -6.06 9.28
CA GLY A 188 5.67 -5.01 10.10
C GLY A 188 4.67 -3.94 10.53
N VAL A 189 5.19 -2.93 11.24
CA VAL A 189 4.42 -1.74 11.63
C VAL A 189 4.97 -0.51 10.94
N VAL A 190 4.11 0.29 10.36
CA VAL A 190 4.43 1.61 9.82
C VAL A 190 3.68 2.65 10.64
N GLU A 191 4.39 3.46 11.38
CA GLU A 191 3.83 4.53 12.18
C GLU A 191 4.23 5.88 11.58
N ALA A 192 3.26 6.60 11.03
CA ALA A 192 3.42 7.95 10.51
C ALA A 192 3.06 8.95 11.60
N ASN A 193 4.00 9.78 11.99
CA ASN A 193 3.79 10.82 12.99
C ASN A 193 3.67 12.18 12.31
N THR A 194 2.58 12.89 12.57
CA THR A 194 2.33 14.20 11.99
C THR A 194 3.10 15.30 12.69
N ARG A 195 3.40 16.38 11.95
CA ARG A 195 4.15 17.52 12.47
C ARG A 195 3.45 18.20 13.64
N ARG A 196 4.26 18.77 14.52
CA ARG A 196 3.84 19.67 15.61
C ARG A 196 4.28 21.09 15.30
N PRO A 197 3.55 22.11 15.76
CA PRO A 197 3.96 23.51 15.56
C PRO A 197 5.26 23.79 16.31
N LYS A 198 6.27 24.32 15.61
CA LYS A 198 7.60 24.63 16.16
C LYS A 198 7.89 26.12 16.19
N LYS A 199 7.22 26.90 15.35
CA LYS A 199 7.44 28.32 15.17
C LYS A 199 6.34 29.16 15.82
N ASP A 200 6.66 30.38 16.26
CA ASP A 200 5.66 31.34 16.68
C ASP A 200 4.68 31.64 15.55
N PHE A 201 5.18 31.72 14.34
CA PHE A 201 4.39 31.71 13.12
C PHE A 201 5.23 31.14 11.98
N GLY A 202 4.63 30.29 11.18
CA GLY A 202 5.23 29.70 9.99
C GLY A 202 4.17 29.39 8.94
N ALA A 203 4.50 29.62 7.68
CA ALA A 203 3.63 29.27 6.55
C ALA A 203 4.46 28.70 5.40
N SER A 204 3.91 27.75 4.67
CA SER A 204 4.57 27.22 3.49
C SER A 204 3.56 26.90 2.39
N ILE A 205 3.99 27.09 1.16
CA ILE A 205 3.25 26.71 -0.05
C ILE A 205 4.25 26.03 -0.98
N ASN A 206 3.85 24.92 -1.59
CA ASN A 206 4.63 24.23 -2.60
C ASN A 206 3.71 23.76 -3.73
N TYR A 207 4.15 23.93 -4.96
CA TYR A 207 3.49 23.41 -6.15
C TYR A 207 4.48 22.55 -6.93
N GLN A 208 4.01 21.41 -7.43
CA GLN A 208 4.82 20.47 -8.20
C GLN A 208 4.01 19.95 -9.39
N ILE A 209 4.68 19.81 -10.54
CA ILE A 209 4.08 19.32 -11.79
C ILE A 209 4.93 18.24 -12.44
N SER A 210 4.26 17.24 -13.02
CA SER A 210 4.84 16.28 -13.97
C SER A 210 3.81 15.98 -15.06
N GLN A 211 4.30 15.55 -16.22
CA GLN A 211 3.42 15.15 -17.32
C GLN A 211 4.09 14.12 -18.21
N GLY A 212 3.28 13.33 -18.92
CA GLY A 212 3.76 12.36 -19.90
C GLY A 212 2.92 12.38 -21.16
N ASN A 213 3.60 12.30 -22.29
CA ASN A 213 2.99 12.08 -23.58
C ASN A 213 3.84 11.07 -24.34
N ALA A 214 3.25 9.92 -24.67
CA ALA A 214 3.96 8.85 -25.38
C ALA A 214 4.16 9.12 -26.87
N ASN A 215 3.53 10.16 -27.43
CA ASN A 215 3.77 10.57 -28.80
C ASN A 215 5.22 11.09 -28.95
N PRO A 216 6.08 10.47 -29.76
CA PRO A 216 7.48 10.87 -29.89
C PRO A 216 7.69 12.33 -30.36
N ASN A 217 6.70 12.91 -31.02
CA ASN A 217 6.76 14.28 -31.52
C ASN A 217 6.20 15.32 -30.52
N ALA A 218 5.75 14.90 -29.35
CA ALA A 218 5.20 15.80 -28.31
C ALA A 218 6.19 16.04 -27.18
N PHE A 219 6.12 17.22 -26.56
CA PHE A 219 6.87 17.48 -25.36
C PHE A 219 6.41 16.57 -24.22
N SER A 220 7.36 15.92 -23.53
CA SER A 220 7.09 15.02 -22.42
C SER A 220 8.16 15.15 -21.32
N LEU A 221 7.73 15.26 -20.08
CA LEU A 221 8.57 15.15 -18.89
C LEU A 221 8.76 13.69 -18.45
N THR A 222 8.09 12.74 -19.11
CA THR A 222 8.14 11.31 -18.80
C THR A 222 8.48 10.52 -20.04
N GLN A 223 9.51 9.67 -19.95
CA GLN A 223 9.86 8.71 -21.00
C GLN A 223 9.11 7.40 -20.78
N TYR A 224 8.46 6.92 -21.81
CA TYR A 224 7.73 5.65 -21.80
C TYR A 224 8.63 4.50 -22.27
N LYS A 225 8.46 3.34 -21.67
CA LYS A 225 9.10 2.08 -22.06
C LYS A 225 8.01 1.11 -22.54
N ILE A 226 7.61 1.28 -23.80
CA ILE A 226 6.58 0.47 -24.46
C ILE A 226 7.25 -0.26 -25.62
N PRO A 227 7.02 -1.58 -25.80
CA PRO A 227 7.48 -2.30 -27.00
C PRO A 227 7.03 -1.59 -28.29
N GLN A 228 7.89 -1.57 -29.30
CA GLN A 228 7.62 -0.84 -30.54
C GLN A 228 6.36 -1.39 -31.28
N GLU A 229 6.15 -2.68 -31.19
CA GLU A 229 4.98 -3.38 -31.74
C GLU A 229 3.67 -2.93 -31.09
N ASP A 230 3.70 -2.55 -29.82
CA ASP A 230 2.52 -2.14 -29.03
C ASP A 230 2.30 -0.63 -29.06
N LEU A 231 3.28 0.15 -29.53
CA LEU A 231 3.27 1.62 -29.38
C LEU A 231 2.03 2.26 -30.04
N ASN A 232 1.64 1.84 -31.22
CA ASN A 232 0.48 2.40 -31.91
C ASN A 232 -0.82 2.09 -31.18
N SER A 233 -0.97 0.86 -30.67
CA SER A 233 -2.11 0.47 -29.82
C SER A 233 -2.13 1.27 -28.54
N PHE A 234 -0.97 1.47 -27.91
CA PHE A 234 -0.82 2.25 -26.69
C PHE A 234 -1.21 3.72 -26.88
N LEU A 235 -0.73 4.37 -27.93
CA LEU A 235 -1.05 5.78 -28.25
C LEU A 235 -2.55 6.00 -28.47
N ASN A 236 -3.25 5.01 -28.95
CA ASN A 236 -4.69 5.04 -29.24
C ASN A 236 -5.53 4.37 -28.15
N SER A 237 -4.97 4.12 -26.98
CA SER A 237 -5.64 3.39 -25.91
C SER A 237 -6.91 4.07 -25.42
N SER A 238 -7.92 3.25 -25.17
CA SER A 238 -9.15 3.56 -24.43
C SER A 238 -9.17 2.92 -23.05
N ASN A 239 -8.12 2.17 -22.69
CA ASN A 239 -8.03 1.37 -21.48
C ASN A 239 -7.28 2.13 -20.37
N SER A 240 -7.88 2.21 -19.17
CA SER A 240 -7.26 2.83 -17.99
C SER A 240 -5.94 2.19 -17.57
N ALA A 241 -5.67 0.94 -17.96
CA ALA A 241 -4.39 0.27 -17.74
C ALA A 241 -3.30 0.64 -18.75
N GLN A 242 -3.59 1.49 -19.72
CA GLN A 242 -2.66 1.98 -20.75
C GLN A 242 -2.87 3.49 -20.93
N GLN A 243 -2.01 4.29 -20.31
CA GLN A 243 -2.17 5.74 -20.16
C GLN A 243 -1.12 6.50 -20.98
N PRO A 244 -1.35 6.71 -22.30
CA PRO A 244 -0.34 7.33 -23.16
C PRO A 244 -0.14 8.82 -22.90
N HIS A 245 -1.09 9.48 -22.26
CA HIS A 245 -1.00 10.90 -21.95
C HIS A 245 -1.62 11.19 -20.58
N PHE A 246 -0.85 11.88 -19.73
CA PHE A 246 -1.32 12.35 -18.41
C PHE A 246 -0.66 13.68 -18.01
N ILE A 247 -1.29 14.39 -17.09
CA ILE A 247 -0.73 15.55 -16.41
C ILE A 247 -1.03 15.40 -14.92
N LYS A 248 0.00 15.60 -14.08
CA LYS A 248 -0.12 15.54 -12.61
C LYS A 248 0.22 16.91 -12.01
N HIS A 249 -0.60 17.33 -11.06
CA HIS A 249 -0.41 18.52 -10.26
C HIS A 249 -0.43 18.15 -8.78
N SER A 250 0.57 18.61 -8.04
CA SER A 250 0.59 18.52 -6.58
C SER A 250 0.64 19.93 -5.99
N PHE A 251 -0.24 20.20 -5.03
CA PHE A 251 -0.22 21.43 -4.27
C PHE A 251 -0.20 21.10 -2.78
N ARG A 252 0.69 21.74 -2.04
CA ARG A 252 0.86 21.56 -0.60
C ARG A 252 0.94 22.90 0.07
N SER A 253 0.23 23.08 1.18
CA SER A 253 0.29 24.27 2.01
C SER A 253 0.19 23.93 3.49
N SER A 254 0.86 24.68 4.34
CA SER A 254 0.74 24.55 5.77
C SER A 254 0.91 25.90 6.45
N ILE A 255 0.25 26.04 7.58
CA ILE A 255 0.39 27.16 8.50
C ILE A 255 0.54 26.60 9.92
N GLU A 256 1.48 27.13 10.67
CA GLU A 256 1.70 26.77 12.06
C GLU A 256 1.87 28.01 12.93
N SER A 257 1.43 27.92 14.16
CA SER A 257 1.64 28.99 15.13
C SER A 257 1.66 28.46 16.55
N LYS A 258 2.63 28.92 17.37
CA LYS A 258 2.56 28.88 18.82
C LYS A 258 1.78 30.11 19.26
N ILE A 259 0.50 29.94 19.61
CA ILE A 259 -0.38 31.03 20.04
C ILE A 259 0.12 31.58 21.38
N ASN A 260 0.66 30.73 22.24
CA ASN A 260 1.35 31.04 23.48
C ASN A 260 2.26 29.87 23.88
N ASP A 261 2.95 29.96 25.01
CA ASP A 261 3.87 28.92 25.49
C ASP A 261 3.20 27.54 25.72
N LYS A 262 1.87 27.49 25.84
CA LYS A 262 1.09 26.29 26.13
C LYS A 262 0.34 25.76 24.92
N LEU A 263 -0.03 26.61 23.97
CA LEU A 263 -0.91 26.24 22.88
C LEU A 263 -0.25 26.49 21.52
N GLY A 264 -0.06 25.42 20.78
CA GLY A 264 0.37 25.46 19.40
C GLY A 264 -0.67 24.81 18.46
N ILE A 265 -0.82 25.34 17.26
CA ILE A 265 -1.73 24.85 16.23
C ILE A 265 -1.00 24.75 14.89
N ILE A 266 -1.21 23.68 14.16
CA ILE A 266 -0.81 23.50 12.77
C ILE A 266 -2.02 23.09 11.94
N ALA A 267 -2.17 23.71 10.77
CA ALA A 267 -3.15 23.31 9.77
C ALA A 267 -2.46 23.13 8.41
N SER A 268 -2.87 22.13 7.65
CA SER A 268 -2.28 21.83 6.35
C SER A 268 -3.34 21.37 5.36
N PHE A 269 -3.11 21.73 4.10
CA PHE A 269 -3.88 21.26 2.97
C PHE A 269 -2.94 20.76 1.88
N THR A 270 -3.18 19.52 1.41
CA THR A 270 -2.46 18.99 0.26
C THR A 270 -3.42 18.37 -0.75
N THR A 271 -3.07 18.41 -2.02
CA THR A 271 -3.79 17.71 -3.07
C THR A 271 -2.84 17.19 -4.15
N MET A 272 -3.12 15.98 -4.60
CA MET A 272 -2.52 15.38 -5.78
C MET A 272 -3.62 15.12 -6.79
N GLN A 273 -3.47 15.67 -8.00
CA GLN A 273 -4.44 15.53 -9.07
C GLN A 273 -3.75 15.00 -10.33
N SER A 274 -4.34 14.01 -10.96
CA SER A 274 -3.89 13.45 -12.23
C SER A 274 -5.04 13.42 -13.22
N PHE A 275 -4.78 13.94 -14.42
CA PHE A 275 -5.68 13.94 -15.56
C PHE A 275 -5.10 13.00 -16.61
N ILE A 276 -5.84 11.94 -16.95
CA ILE A 276 -5.42 10.88 -17.87
C ILE A 276 -6.30 10.97 -19.12
N TYR A 277 -5.68 11.19 -20.25
CA TYR A 277 -6.39 11.39 -21.54
C TYR A 277 -6.38 10.09 -22.33
N LEU A 278 -7.56 9.54 -22.58
CA LEU A 278 -7.80 8.28 -23.27
C LEU A 278 -8.76 8.49 -24.46
N ASN A 279 -8.81 7.53 -25.35
CA ASN A 279 -9.88 7.48 -26.34
C ASN A 279 -11.16 6.87 -25.73
N ALA A 280 -12.33 7.28 -26.23
CA ALA A 280 -13.60 6.75 -25.72
C ALA A 280 -13.83 5.29 -26.12
N GLY A 281 -13.19 4.82 -27.18
CA GLY A 281 -13.24 3.44 -27.66
C GLY A 281 -12.03 3.08 -28.51
N ASP A 282 -11.82 1.79 -28.71
CA ASP A 282 -10.65 1.18 -29.35
C ASP A 282 -10.79 1.09 -30.88
N SER A 283 -11.98 1.26 -31.44
CA SER A 283 -12.19 1.27 -32.88
C SER A 283 -12.48 2.67 -33.40
N GLU A 284 -12.19 2.92 -34.66
CA GLU A 284 -12.50 4.18 -35.32
C GLU A 284 -14.00 4.50 -35.29
N TYR A 285 -14.84 3.50 -35.33
CA TYR A 285 -16.29 3.60 -35.22
C TYR A 285 -16.72 4.07 -33.80
N LEU A 286 -16.16 3.46 -32.77
CA LEU A 286 -16.46 3.84 -31.40
C LEU A 286 -15.99 5.26 -31.08
N LYS A 287 -14.88 5.69 -31.66
CA LYS A 287 -14.39 7.08 -31.55
C LYS A 287 -15.36 8.09 -32.14
N ASN A 288 -16.01 7.75 -33.24
CA ASN A 288 -16.90 8.67 -33.98
C ASN A 288 -18.35 8.68 -33.44
N THR A 289 -18.75 7.66 -32.68
CA THR A 289 -20.14 7.47 -32.25
C THR A 289 -20.34 7.67 -30.73
N LEU A 290 -19.27 7.70 -29.92
CA LEU A 290 -19.34 7.94 -28.48
C LEU A 290 -18.74 9.30 -28.12
N GLU A 291 -19.53 10.19 -27.59
CA GLU A 291 -19.20 11.46 -26.89
C GLU A 291 -17.84 12.12 -27.22
N GLY A 292 -17.37 12.03 -28.45
CA GLY A 292 -16.09 12.55 -28.91
C GLY A 292 -14.93 11.53 -28.87
N ILE A 293 -13.81 11.91 -29.49
CA ILE A 293 -12.66 11.06 -29.74
C ILE A 293 -11.85 10.81 -28.47
N LYS A 294 -11.89 11.75 -27.51
CA LYS A 294 -11.09 11.69 -26.28
C LYS A 294 -11.95 11.89 -25.04
N LYS A 295 -11.63 11.14 -24.01
CA LYS A 295 -12.27 11.20 -22.69
C LYS A 295 -11.20 11.29 -21.60
N THR A 296 -11.42 12.12 -20.58
CA THR A 296 -10.47 12.31 -19.49
C THR A 296 -10.91 11.54 -18.28
N GLN A 297 -10.04 10.69 -17.75
CA GLN A 297 -10.17 10.13 -16.42
C GLN A 297 -9.42 10.99 -15.41
N LYS A 298 -9.90 11.05 -14.18
CA LYS A 298 -9.31 11.84 -13.10
C LYS A 298 -8.95 10.96 -11.93
N ARG A 299 -7.80 11.27 -11.30
CA ARG A 299 -7.39 10.74 -10.01
C ARG A 299 -7.10 11.92 -9.12
N GLN A 300 -7.78 12.04 -7.99
CA GLN A 300 -7.73 13.22 -7.15
C GLN A 300 -7.65 12.80 -5.69
N SER A 301 -6.56 13.13 -5.01
CA SER A 301 -6.37 12.93 -3.58
C SER A 301 -6.30 14.29 -2.89
N TYR A 302 -6.93 14.39 -1.73
CA TYR A 302 -6.91 15.59 -0.88
C TYR A 302 -6.56 15.17 0.54
N ASN A 303 -5.82 16.05 1.24
CA ASN A 303 -5.59 15.92 2.68
C ASN A 303 -5.86 17.28 3.33
N PHE A 304 -6.80 17.29 4.25
CA PHE A 304 -7.05 18.41 5.16
C PHE A 304 -6.62 17.95 6.55
N PHE A 305 -5.72 18.64 7.17
CA PHE A 305 -5.17 18.27 8.45
C PHE A 305 -5.13 19.46 9.39
N ILE A 306 -5.53 19.24 10.65
CA ILE A 306 -5.36 20.21 11.73
C ILE A 306 -4.96 19.46 13.00
N LYS A 307 -3.99 20.02 13.73
CA LYS A 307 -3.52 19.49 15.02
C LYS A 307 -3.31 20.65 15.98
N GLY A 308 -3.79 20.47 17.19
CA GLY A 308 -3.53 21.35 18.32
C GLY A 308 -2.79 20.60 19.43
N ASN A 309 -1.75 21.21 19.97
CA ASN A 309 -1.01 20.74 21.13
C ASN A 309 -1.24 21.72 22.30
N TYR A 310 -1.64 21.20 23.44
CA TYR A 310 -1.93 22.01 24.62
C TYR A 310 -1.25 21.45 25.88
N ASP A 311 -0.24 22.18 26.37
CA ASP A 311 0.46 21.84 27.62
C ASP A 311 -0.29 22.51 28.77
N TYR A 312 -1.29 21.78 29.31
CA TYR A 312 -2.12 22.29 30.41
C TYR A 312 -1.28 22.62 31.63
N SER A 313 -0.33 21.77 31.99
CA SER A 313 0.61 21.93 33.10
C SER A 313 1.92 21.20 32.76
N ASP A 314 2.94 21.37 33.60
CA ASP A 314 4.22 20.64 33.46
C ASP A 314 4.07 19.11 33.50
N THR A 315 2.93 18.62 33.97
CA THR A 315 2.65 17.19 34.10
C THR A 315 1.56 16.66 33.18
N LEU A 316 0.87 17.52 32.42
CA LEU A 316 -0.24 17.15 31.54
C LEU A 316 -0.16 17.85 30.19
N SER A 317 0.05 17.06 29.14
CA SER A 317 -0.01 17.49 27.74
C SER A 317 -1.18 16.81 27.04
N LEU A 318 -1.88 17.57 26.19
CA LEU A 318 -3.00 17.12 25.38
C LEU A 318 -2.71 17.40 23.90
N GLU A 319 -3.07 16.48 23.04
CA GLU A 319 -2.97 16.63 21.58
C GLU A 319 -4.30 16.23 20.95
N LEU A 320 -4.88 17.11 20.15
CA LEU A 320 -6.07 16.86 19.35
C LEU A 320 -5.71 16.97 17.87
N SER A 321 -5.98 15.95 17.09
CA SER A 321 -5.72 15.92 15.65
C SER A 321 -6.95 15.52 14.85
N TYR A 322 -7.12 16.12 13.68
CA TYR A 322 -8.14 15.75 12.72
C TYR A 322 -7.53 15.69 11.32
N ALA A 323 -7.75 14.57 10.64
CA ALA A 323 -7.37 14.35 9.26
C ALA A 323 -8.61 13.99 8.43
N TYR A 324 -8.76 14.62 7.27
CA TYR A 324 -9.72 14.23 6.24
C TYR A 324 -8.97 14.01 4.94
N ALA A 325 -8.88 12.75 4.51
CA ALA A 325 -8.06 12.31 3.38
C ALA A 325 -8.89 11.53 2.34
N PRO A 326 -9.83 12.20 1.63
CA PRO A 326 -10.60 11.56 0.56
C PRO A 326 -9.80 11.43 -0.72
N GLN A 327 -10.09 10.38 -1.48
CA GLN A 327 -9.59 10.21 -2.84
C GLN A 327 -10.75 9.88 -3.79
N TYR A 328 -10.84 10.62 -4.89
CA TYR A 328 -11.83 10.47 -5.95
C TYR A 328 -11.14 9.98 -7.22
N ASN A 329 -11.55 8.85 -7.74
CA ASN A 329 -11.05 8.28 -8.97
C ASN A 329 -12.20 8.10 -9.95
N ASN A 330 -12.16 8.80 -11.07
CA ASN A 330 -13.16 8.73 -12.13
C ASN A 330 -12.70 7.77 -13.24
N TYR A 331 -13.61 6.94 -13.72
CA TYR A 331 -13.39 5.94 -14.77
C TYR A 331 -14.55 5.91 -15.79
N PHE A 332 -14.29 5.28 -16.92
CA PHE A 332 -15.28 4.82 -17.89
C PHE A 332 -14.86 3.50 -18.49
N LEU A 333 -15.79 2.74 -19.05
CA LEU A 333 -15.49 1.52 -19.80
C LEU A 333 -15.32 1.82 -21.28
N ALA A 334 -14.25 1.31 -21.87
CA ALA A 334 -13.96 1.49 -23.30
C ALA A 334 -15.06 0.92 -24.19
N GLY A 335 -15.58 1.73 -25.11
CA GLY A 335 -16.61 1.30 -26.05
C GLY A 335 -17.99 1.03 -25.45
N VAL A 336 -18.22 1.39 -24.20
CA VAL A 336 -19.48 1.21 -23.50
C VAL A 336 -20.18 2.56 -23.30
N LYS A 337 -21.40 2.66 -23.75
CA LYS A 337 -22.24 3.85 -23.60
C LYS A 337 -22.72 3.98 -22.13
N ASP A 338 -22.81 5.19 -21.62
CA ASP A 338 -23.29 5.51 -20.27
C ASP A 338 -22.56 4.73 -19.14
N SER A 339 -21.25 4.53 -19.29
CA SER A 339 -20.41 3.68 -18.44
C SER A 339 -19.57 4.43 -17.43
N GLY A 340 -19.84 5.72 -17.19
CA GLY A 340 -19.09 6.51 -16.21
C GLY A 340 -19.29 6.00 -14.78
N PHE A 341 -18.20 5.93 -13.99
CA PHE A 341 -18.26 5.60 -12.58
C PHE A 341 -17.13 6.24 -11.80
N ASP A 342 -17.41 6.53 -10.54
CA ASP A 342 -16.49 7.14 -9.60
C ASP A 342 -16.26 6.23 -8.41
N PHE A 343 -15.00 6.17 -7.94
CA PHE A 343 -14.67 5.62 -6.64
C PHE A 343 -14.37 6.75 -5.68
N LEU A 344 -14.95 6.64 -4.49
CA LEU A 344 -14.58 7.40 -3.31
C LEU A 344 -13.90 6.46 -2.34
N THR A 345 -12.64 6.76 -1.98
CA THR A 345 -11.88 6.06 -0.95
C THR A 345 -11.29 7.05 0.04
N GLY A 346 -10.78 6.57 1.18
CA GLY A 346 -10.26 7.43 2.23
C GLY A 346 -11.32 7.79 3.26
N GLY A 347 -11.17 8.92 3.95
CA GLY A 347 -12.15 9.32 4.95
C GLY A 347 -11.60 10.23 6.04
N HIS A 348 -12.13 10.09 7.25
CA HIS A 348 -11.89 10.95 8.38
C HIS A 348 -11.19 10.20 9.51
N GLN A 349 -10.29 10.86 10.21
CA GLN A 349 -9.70 10.40 11.45
C GLN A 349 -9.63 11.53 12.47
N LEU A 350 -10.22 11.34 13.62
CA LEU A 350 -10.12 12.22 14.79
C LEU A 350 -9.31 11.49 15.85
N GLY A 351 -8.30 12.12 16.39
CA GLY A 351 -7.44 11.58 17.43
C GLY A 351 -7.28 12.51 18.62
N LEU A 352 -7.33 11.96 19.82
CA LEU A 352 -7.04 12.63 21.08
C LEU A 352 -5.95 11.85 21.80
N LYS A 353 -4.85 12.52 22.18
CA LYS A 353 -3.81 11.98 23.03
C LYS A 353 -3.70 12.78 24.30
N SER A 354 -3.49 12.11 25.40
CA SER A 354 -3.19 12.69 26.71
C SER A 354 -1.96 12.01 27.29
N GLN A 355 -1.00 12.79 27.73
CA GLN A 355 0.18 12.32 28.44
C GLN A 355 0.20 12.99 29.82
N LYS A 356 0.16 12.18 30.85
CA LYS A 356 0.12 12.65 32.26
C LYS A 356 1.24 12.00 33.07
N LEU A 357 2.13 12.83 33.57
CA LEU A 357 3.08 12.38 34.56
C LEU A 357 2.36 12.29 35.92
N ASN A 358 2.33 11.11 36.54
CA ASN A 358 1.72 10.83 37.80
C ASN A 358 2.74 10.23 38.78
N ALA A 359 2.32 9.89 40.01
CA ALA A 359 3.21 9.34 41.02
C ALA A 359 3.77 7.94 40.68
N LEU A 360 3.22 7.25 39.65
CA LEU A 360 3.69 5.95 39.22
C LEU A 360 4.59 6.02 37.97
N GLY A 361 4.67 7.18 37.32
CA GLY A 361 5.38 7.38 36.05
C GLY A 361 4.52 8.07 35.01
N LEU A 362 4.64 7.70 33.71
CA LEU A 362 3.95 8.31 32.61
C LEU A 362 2.71 7.51 32.21
N LEU A 363 1.54 8.12 32.33
CA LEU A 363 0.27 7.61 31.80
C LEU A 363 -0.01 8.24 30.44
N SER A 364 -0.07 7.41 29.40
CA SER A 364 -0.45 7.79 28.06
C SER A 364 -1.83 7.22 27.72
N THR A 365 -2.76 8.07 27.30
CA THR A 365 -4.10 7.65 26.88
C THR A 365 -4.37 8.20 25.49
N GLN A 366 -4.88 7.36 24.61
CA GLN A 366 -5.18 7.68 23.23
C GLN A 366 -6.62 7.24 22.92
N ALA A 367 -7.41 8.13 22.33
CA ALA A 367 -8.74 7.83 21.83
C ALA A 367 -8.83 8.25 20.36
N SER A 368 -9.42 7.41 19.52
CA SER A 368 -9.62 7.74 18.10
C SER A 368 -10.98 7.33 17.59
N PHE A 369 -11.45 8.11 16.64
CA PHE A 369 -12.59 7.80 15.79
C PHE A 369 -12.14 7.90 14.33
N SER A 370 -12.39 6.87 13.53
CA SER A 370 -12.18 6.94 12.08
C SER A 370 -13.40 6.46 11.32
N TYR A 371 -13.64 7.11 10.18
CA TYR A 371 -14.67 6.76 9.21
C TYR A 371 -13.99 6.66 7.86
N MET A 372 -13.95 5.46 7.30
CA MET A 372 -13.31 5.15 6.04
C MET A 372 -14.36 4.73 5.00
N ASP A 373 -14.25 5.30 3.82
CA ASP A 373 -15.13 5.06 2.69
C ASP A 373 -14.38 4.26 1.60
N SER A 374 -15.07 3.36 0.92
CA SER A 374 -14.61 2.66 -0.26
C SER A 374 -15.80 2.36 -1.17
N SER A 375 -16.45 3.43 -1.63
CA SER A 375 -17.73 3.38 -2.35
C SER A 375 -17.55 3.55 -3.85
N ARG A 376 -18.53 3.07 -4.62
CA ARG A 376 -18.62 3.25 -6.06
C ARG A 376 -19.96 3.85 -6.44
N THR A 377 -19.92 4.94 -7.21
CA THR A 377 -21.10 5.55 -7.83
C THR A 377 -21.02 5.37 -9.34
N ASN A 378 -22.10 4.90 -9.96
CA ASN A 378 -22.18 4.68 -11.41
C ASN A 378 -23.28 5.55 -12.02
N SER A 379 -23.12 5.87 -13.29
CA SER A 379 -24.18 6.49 -14.08
C SER A 379 -25.42 5.60 -14.16
N GLU A 380 -25.20 4.27 -14.31
CA GLU A 380 -26.28 3.30 -14.48
C GLU A 380 -26.14 2.10 -13.53
N ASN A 381 -27.29 1.49 -13.18
CA ASN A 381 -27.38 0.28 -12.36
C ASN A 381 -27.77 -0.97 -13.17
N TYR A 382 -27.35 -1.01 -14.42
CA TYR A 382 -27.45 -2.18 -15.28
C TYR A 382 -26.29 -2.20 -16.25
N PHE A 383 -26.04 -3.37 -16.84
CA PHE A 383 -25.08 -3.56 -17.92
C PHE A 383 -25.70 -4.50 -18.96
N ALA A 384 -25.73 -4.08 -20.22
CA ALA A 384 -26.31 -4.84 -21.31
C ALA A 384 -25.39 -4.93 -22.53
N TYR A 385 -25.47 -6.07 -23.22
CA TYR A 385 -24.90 -6.31 -24.53
C TYR A 385 -26.02 -6.29 -25.56
N TRP A 386 -25.72 -5.77 -26.77
CA TRP A 386 -26.68 -5.68 -27.86
C TRP A 386 -26.05 -6.10 -29.18
N ARG A 387 -26.83 -6.66 -30.07
CA ARG A 387 -26.45 -6.71 -31.46
C ARG A 387 -26.71 -5.37 -32.14
N PRO A 388 -25.88 -4.99 -33.16
CA PRO A 388 -26.09 -3.72 -33.85
C PRO A 388 -27.46 -3.60 -34.51
N SER A 389 -28.13 -2.47 -34.28
CA SER A 389 -29.41 -2.09 -34.89
C SER A 389 -29.43 -0.59 -35.13
N ALA A 390 -30.52 -0.03 -35.64
CA ALA A 390 -30.65 1.42 -35.80
C ALA A 390 -30.61 2.18 -34.48
N GLU A 391 -31.15 1.60 -33.40
CA GLU A 391 -31.13 2.13 -32.04
C GLU A 391 -29.80 1.86 -31.29
N LYS A 392 -29.27 0.66 -31.49
CA LYS A 392 -28.01 0.25 -30.85
C LYS A 392 -26.89 0.22 -31.92
N ASN A 393 -26.38 1.41 -32.28
CA ASN A 393 -25.53 1.61 -33.47
C ASN A 393 -24.09 2.09 -33.21
N TRP A 394 -23.67 2.20 -31.97
CA TRP A 394 -22.35 2.79 -31.65
C TRP A 394 -21.16 1.88 -31.86
N THR A 395 -21.33 0.65 -32.32
CA THR A 395 -20.24 -0.21 -32.82
C THR A 395 -20.11 -0.26 -34.34
N VAL A 396 -21.14 0.06 -35.06
CA VAL A 396 -21.26 0.13 -36.54
C VAL A 396 -20.94 -1.15 -37.35
N ASP A 397 -20.42 -2.19 -36.74
CA ASP A 397 -20.25 -3.45 -37.46
C ASP A 397 -21.59 -4.17 -37.61
N LYS A 398 -22.27 -3.88 -38.71
CA LYS A 398 -23.61 -4.44 -39.04
C LYS A 398 -23.60 -5.97 -39.17
N SER A 399 -22.42 -6.56 -39.45
CA SER A 399 -22.23 -8.00 -39.59
C SER A 399 -21.68 -8.67 -38.33
N ALA A 400 -21.56 -7.92 -37.20
CA ALA A 400 -20.90 -8.44 -36.04
C ALA A 400 -21.50 -9.73 -35.51
N THR A 401 -20.75 -10.81 -35.68
CA THR A 401 -21.03 -12.11 -35.09
C THR A 401 -20.23 -12.32 -33.82
N GLN A 402 -19.18 -11.50 -33.59
CA GLN A 402 -18.27 -11.58 -32.44
C GLN A 402 -18.67 -10.63 -31.33
N THR A 403 -18.63 -11.08 -30.09
CA THR A 403 -19.12 -10.39 -28.89
C THR A 403 -18.40 -9.06 -28.61
N TYR A 404 -17.12 -8.94 -28.94
CA TYR A 404 -16.35 -7.71 -28.71
C TYR A 404 -16.74 -6.56 -29.66
N LYS A 405 -17.51 -6.86 -30.71
CA LYS A 405 -18.04 -5.86 -31.65
C LYS A 405 -19.51 -5.49 -31.35
N TRP A 406 -20.09 -6.04 -30.31
CA TRP A 406 -21.46 -5.74 -29.94
C TRP A 406 -21.52 -4.45 -29.16
N PRO A 407 -22.53 -3.59 -29.40
CA PRO A 407 -22.81 -2.43 -28.57
C PRO A 407 -23.00 -2.84 -27.11
N GLN A 408 -22.38 -2.10 -26.22
CA GLN A 408 -22.51 -2.30 -24.78
C GLN A 408 -22.94 -0.99 -24.12
N GLU A 409 -23.75 -1.05 -23.09
CA GLU A 409 -24.20 0.12 -22.35
C GLU A 409 -24.39 -0.18 -20.88
N GLY A 410 -24.28 0.87 -20.05
CA GLY A 410 -24.46 0.81 -18.61
C GLY A 410 -23.17 0.72 -17.81
N GLY A 411 -23.31 0.51 -16.50
CA GLY A 411 -22.21 0.48 -15.55
C GLY A 411 -22.33 -0.71 -14.58
N TYR A 412 -21.56 -0.70 -13.50
CA TYR A 412 -21.47 -1.83 -12.54
C TYR A 412 -22.39 -1.70 -11.33
N GLY A 413 -23.21 -0.64 -11.26
CA GLY A 413 -24.11 -0.34 -10.16
C GLY A 413 -23.43 0.26 -8.93
N ASN A 414 -24.22 0.90 -8.09
CA ASN A 414 -23.77 1.62 -6.91
C ASN A 414 -23.48 0.68 -5.75
N ILE A 415 -22.35 0.92 -5.08
CA ILE A 415 -21.93 0.19 -3.88
C ILE A 415 -21.45 1.20 -2.85
N ASP A 416 -21.93 1.09 -1.61
CA ASP A 416 -21.37 1.75 -0.44
C ASP A 416 -20.64 0.72 0.41
N GLN A 417 -19.35 0.95 0.65
CA GLN A 417 -18.53 0.19 1.58
C GLN A 417 -17.90 1.13 2.59
N LYS A 418 -18.14 0.91 3.86
CA LYS A 418 -17.67 1.81 4.93
C LYS A 418 -17.20 1.04 6.14
N GLN A 419 -16.18 1.58 6.77
CA GLN A 419 -15.61 1.06 8.02
C GLN A 419 -15.51 2.20 9.02
N ILE A 420 -16.10 2.00 10.19
CA ILE A 420 -16.05 2.93 11.31
C ILE A 420 -15.27 2.25 12.42
N ASN A 421 -14.23 2.92 12.91
CA ASN A 421 -13.44 2.40 14.03
C ASN A 421 -13.47 3.40 15.18
N MET A 422 -13.64 2.88 16.40
CA MET A 422 -13.44 3.62 17.65
C MET A 422 -12.42 2.85 18.47
N ASN A 423 -11.36 3.52 18.89
CA ASN A 423 -10.30 2.89 19.65
C ASN A 423 -9.99 3.72 20.90
N LEU A 424 -9.74 3.03 21.98
CA LEU A 424 -9.20 3.59 23.22
C LEU A 424 -8.02 2.73 23.66
N LYS A 425 -6.86 3.35 23.82
CA LYS A 425 -5.64 2.72 24.30
C LYS A 425 -5.13 3.50 25.50
N THR A 426 -4.77 2.81 26.56
CA THR A 426 -4.11 3.40 27.72
C THR A 426 -2.87 2.58 28.07
N GLN A 427 -1.81 3.26 28.44
CA GLN A 427 -0.53 2.68 28.79
C GLN A 427 0.05 3.45 29.99
N GLN A 428 0.46 2.73 31.01
CA GLN A 428 1.24 3.25 32.14
C GLN A 428 2.67 2.73 31.99
N ASP A 429 3.60 3.63 31.81
CA ASP A 429 5.03 3.39 31.94
C ASP A 429 5.44 3.78 33.33
N PHE A 430 5.91 2.79 34.13
CA PHE A 430 6.25 3.00 35.53
C PHE A 430 7.64 3.61 35.65
N GLU A 431 7.86 4.30 36.75
CA GLU A 431 9.20 4.77 37.11
C GLU A 431 10.16 3.57 37.21
N ALA A 432 11.41 3.80 36.84
CA ALA A 432 12.43 2.77 36.81
C ALA A 432 12.69 2.21 38.24
N LEU A 433 12.50 0.92 38.39
CA LEU A 433 12.83 0.20 39.64
C LEU A 433 14.28 -0.29 39.57
N GLN A 434 15.13 0.24 40.43
CA GLN A 434 16.53 -0.17 40.51
C GLN A 434 16.76 -1.16 41.64
N THR A 435 17.39 -2.30 41.31
CA THR A 435 17.78 -3.35 42.27
C THR A 435 19.21 -3.75 41.98
N SER A 436 20.17 -3.33 42.81
CA SER A 436 21.59 -3.64 42.62
C SER A 436 22.09 -3.32 41.20
N ILE A 437 22.28 -4.34 40.35
CA ILE A 437 22.76 -4.21 38.95
C ILE A 437 21.62 -4.20 37.90
N LEU A 438 20.37 -4.34 38.35
CA LEU A 438 19.20 -4.42 37.47
C LEU A 438 18.39 -3.12 37.53
N THR A 439 17.97 -2.63 36.38
CA THR A 439 16.97 -1.59 36.26
C THR A 439 15.78 -2.14 35.48
N HIS A 440 14.62 -2.15 36.08
CA HIS A 440 13.37 -2.61 35.48
C HIS A 440 12.53 -1.41 35.04
N ASN A 441 12.03 -1.41 33.80
CA ASN A 441 11.11 -0.41 33.28
C ASN A 441 9.82 -1.13 32.87
N PHE A 442 8.88 -1.21 33.78
CA PHE A 442 7.60 -1.87 33.52
C PHE A 442 6.68 -0.99 32.72
N SER A 443 6.00 -1.60 31.72
CA SER A 443 4.91 -0.99 30.98
C SER A 443 3.72 -1.92 30.97
N VAL A 444 2.53 -1.38 31.25
CA VAL A 444 1.26 -2.11 31.19
C VAL A 444 0.30 -1.31 30.33
N GLY A 445 -0.40 -1.96 29.44
CA GLY A 445 -1.38 -1.29 28.62
C GLY A 445 -2.65 -2.10 28.39
N ALA A 446 -3.73 -1.39 28.13
CA ALA A 446 -5.03 -1.94 27.76
C ALA A 446 -5.55 -1.22 26.51
N GLU A 447 -6.22 -1.98 25.66
CA GLU A 447 -6.81 -1.50 24.42
C GLU A 447 -8.25 -1.97 24.30
N PHE A 448 -9.13 -1.07 23.89
CA PHE A 448 -10.50 -1.34 23.52
C PHE A 448 -10.72 -0.83 22.10
N GLY A 449 -11.27 -1.67 21.24
CA GLY A 449 -11.66 -1.30 19.87
C GLY A 449 -13.08 -1.72 19.59
N TYR A 450 -13.81 -0.84 18.90
CA TYR A 450 -15.09 -1.17 18.28
C TYR A 450 -15.01 -0.86 16.80
N VAL A 451 -15.44 -1.80 15.98
CA VAL A 451 -15.48 -1.64 14.53
C VAL A 451 -16.86 -2.01 14.02
N ASN A 452 -17.47 -1.11 13.25
CA ASN A 452 -18.60 -1.40 12.39
C ASN A 452 -18.17 -1.30 10.94
N ALA A 453 -18.34 -2.37 10.19
CA ALA A 453 -18.04 -2.42 8.76
C ALA A 453 -19.29 -2.85 8.00
N TYR A 454 -19.58 -2.20 6.87
CA TYR A 454 -20.69 -2.60 6.06
C TYR A 454 -20.42 -2.48 4.55
N TYR A 455 -21.15 -3.30 3.82
CA TYR A 455 -21.31 -3.28 2.39
C TYR A 455 -22.79 -3.09 2.08
N GLU A 456 -23.12 -2.19 1.17
CA GLU A 456 -24.50 -1.94 0.75
C GLU A 456 -24.59 -1.82 -0.77
N ARG A 457 -25.42 -2.65 -1.38
CA ARG A 457 -25.96 -2.39 -2.70
C ARG A 457 -27.11 -1.42 -2.54
N VAL A 458 -26.92 -0.19 -2.98
CA VAL A 458 -27.89 0.90 -2.82
C VAL A 458 -29.13 0.69 -3.69
N LYS A 459 -28.95 0.06 -4.86
CA LYS A 459 -30.03 -0.27 -5.83
C LYS A 459 -29.78 -1.66 -6.41
N ASP A 460 -30.85 -2.31 -6.90
CA ASP A 460 -30.70 -3.53 -7.69
C ASP A 460 -29.82 -3.26 -8.90
N PHE A 461 -28.89 -4.15 -9.15
CA PHE A 461 -28.03 -4.11 -10.32
C PHE A 461 -28.29 -5.34 -11.20
N TRP A 462 -28.40 -5.10 -12.51
CA TRP A 462 -28.74 -6.12 -13.49
C TRP A 462 -27.64 -6.23 -14.52
N TRP A 463 -27.18 -7.45 -14.76
CA TRP A 463 -26.19 -7.74 -15.78
C TRP A 463 -26.76 -8.71 -16.81
N GLY A 464 -26.99 -8.23 -18.02
CA GLY A 464 -27.43 -9.04 -19.15
C GLY A 464 -26.27 -9.74 -19.83
N SER A 465 -26.33 -11.07 -19.95
CA SER A 465 -25.31 -11.86 -20.61
C SER A 465 -25.41 -11.78 -22.14
N TYR A 466 -24.29 -11.65 -22.82
CA TYR A 466 -24.23 -11.64 -24.28
C TYR A 466 -24.49 -13.00 -24.92
N TYR A 467 -24.34 -14.10 -24.19
CA TYR A 467 -24.58 -15.44 -24.74
C TYR A 467 -26.05 -15.72 -25.05
N ASN A 468 -26.95 -15.03 -24.39
CA ASN A 468 -28.40 -15.25 -24.44
C ASN A 468 -29.15 -14.00 -24.89
N LEU A 469 -28.71 -13.41 -26.00
CA LEU A 469 -29.50 -12.45 -26.76
C LEU A 469 -30.42 -13.23 -27.71
N HIS A 470 -31.72 -12.92 -27.67
CA HIS A 470 -32.76 -13.55 -28.49
C HIS A 470 -33.35 -12.57 -29.48
N PRO A 471 -33.72 -12.98 -30.66
CA PRO A 471 -34.45 -12.15 -31.60
C PRO A 471 -35.89 -11.92 -31.08
N LEU A 472 -36.34 -10.68 -31.18
CA LEU A 472 -37.72 -10.35 -30.98
C LEU A 472 -38.51 -10.74 -32.25
N LYS A 473 -39.55 -11.57 -32.10
CA LYS A 473 -40.34 -12.14 -33.21
C LYS A 473 -41.69 -11.41 -33.37
N GLN A 474 -42.28 -11.55 -34.52
CA GLN A 474 -43.63 -11.02 -34.79
C GLN A 474 -44.59 -11.49 -33.67
N GLY A 475 -45.40 -10.57 -33.16
CA GLY A 475 -46.33 -10.84 -32.07
C GLY A 475 -45.73 -10.68 -30.67
N GLN A 476 -44.43 -10.46 -30.52
CA GLN A 476 -43.78 -10.09 -29.28
C GLN A 476 -43.54 -8.57 -29.23
N SER A 477 -43.56 -7.97 -28.07
CA SER A 477 -43.28 -6.53 -27.85
C SER A 477 -42.42 -6.31 -26.65
N CYS A 478 -41.61 -5.26 -26.67
CA CYS A 478 -40.92 -4.74 -25.49
C CYS A 478 -41.91 -3.98 -24.61
N LEU A 479 -41.78 -4.15 -23.29
CA LEU A 479 -42.42 -3.24 -22.34
C LEU A 479 -41.56 -1.98 -22.22
N ASP A 480 -42.17 -0.80 -22.09
CA ASP A 480 -41.44 0.48 -21.97
C ASP A 480 -40.49 0.51 -20.78
N SER A 481 -40.77 -0.27 -19.74
CA SER A 481 -39.90 -0.40 -18.55
C SER A 481 -38.78 -1.44 -18.70
N ASP A 482 -38.81 -2.21 -19.80
CA ASP A 482 -37.82 -3.31 -20.00
C ASP A 482 -36.54 -2.82 -20.67
N ARG A 483 -35.56 -2.44 -19.88
CA ARG A 483 -34.22 -2.00 -20.32
C ARG A 483 -33.42 -3.06 -21.09
N PHE A 484 -33.85 -4.32 -21.06
CA PHE A 484 -33.21 -5.45 -21.70
C PHE A 484 -33.95 -5.93 -22.94
N CYS A 485 -34.79 -5.05 -23.52
CA CYS A 485 -35.49 -5.26 -24.77
C CYS A 485 -35.38 -4.03 -25.67
N SER A 486 -35.17 -4.24 -26.97
CA SER A 486 -35.10 -3.20 -28.00
C SER A 486 -35.94 -3.63 -29.19
N ALA A 487 -36.93 -2.81 -29.55
CA ALA A 487 -37.85 -3.06 -30.70
C ALA A 487 -37.23 -2.61 -32.01
N SER A 488 -35.93 -2.33 -32.07
CA SER A 488 -35.21 -1.98 -33.29
C SER A 488 -34.67 -3.23 -33.99
N PRO A 489 -35.03 -3.50 -35.25
CA PRO A 489 -34.55 -4.66 -35.99
C PRO A 489 -33.02 -4.72 -36.02
N VAL A 490 -32.46 -5.89 -35.69
CA VAL A 490 -31.04 -6.15 -35.72
C VAL A 490 -30.56 -6.32 -37.18
N TYR A 491 -29.41 -5.75 -37.49
CA TYR A 491 -28.84 -5.86 -38.87
C TYR A 491 -28.40 -7.28 -39.22
N PHE A 492 -28.00 -8.08 -38.22
CA PHE A 492 -27.64 -9.47 -38.45
C PHE A 492 -28.88 -10.33 -38.72
N GLN A 493 -28.88 -11.04 -39.87
CA GLN A 493 -29.99 -11.89 -40.31
C GLN A 493 -29.67 -13.39 -40.39
N GLY A 494 -28.51 -13.80 -39.84
CA GLY A 494 -28.04 -15.18 -39.84
C GLY A 494 -28.60 -16.04 -38.70
N THR A 495 -28.03 -17.21 -38.53
CA THR A 495 -28.30 -18.09 -37.38
C THR A 495 -27.15 -17.98 -36.38
N TYR A 496 -27.48 -17.85 -35.09
CA TYR A 496 -26.53 -17.81 -34.00
C TYR A 496 -27.08 -18.55 -32.77
N SER A 497 -26.26 -19.41 -32.16
CA SER A 497 -26.66 -20.23 -31.01
C SER A 497 -27.95 -21.04 -31.25
N GLY A 498 -28.16 -21.53 -32.46
CA GLY A 498 -29.36 -22.32 -32.84
C GLY A 498 -30.62 -21.49 -33.12
N GLU A 499 -30.57 -20.15 -33.00
CA GLU A 499 -31.71 -19.29 -33.30
C GLU A 499 -31.54 -18.52 -34.61
N SER A 500 -32.60 -18.42 -35.39
CA SER A 500 -32.66 -17.60 -36.58
C SER A 500 -32.99 -16.14 -36.26
N TRP A 501 -32.18 -15.24 -36.77
CA TRP A 501 -32.36 -13.79 -36.69
C TRP A 501 -33.03 -13.20 -37.93
N ALA A 502 -33.40 -14.05 -38.86
CA ALA A 502 -34.14 -13.62 -40.04
C ALA A 502 -35.52 -13.03 -39.67
N ASN A 503 -35.87 -11.89 -40.28
CA ASN A 503 -37.14 -11.20 -40.03
C ASN A 503 -37.40 -10.83 -38.55
N ASN A 504 -36.32 -10.60 -37.75
CA ASN A 504 -36.47 -10.08 -36.40
C ASN A 504 -37.06 -8.66 -36.41
N ILE A 505 -37.84 -8.32 -35.42
CA ILE A 505 -38.36 -6.95 -35.17
C ILE A 505 -37.61 -6.23 -34.04
N GLY A 506 -36.59 -6.89 -33.48
CA GLY A 506 -35.77 -6.40 -32.39
C GLY A 506 -35.03 -7.51 -31.67
N GLN A 507 -34.65 -7.26 -30.44
CA GLN A 507 -33.87 -8.18 -29.60
C GLN A 507 -34.18 -8.02 -28.13
N PHE A 508 -33.94 -9.07 -27.35
CA PHE A 508 -33.97 -9.00 -25.90
C PHE A 508 -32.95 -9.90 -25.24
N VAL A 509 -32.53 -9.54 -24.01
CA VAL A 509 -31.64 -10.35 -23.17
C VAL A 509 -32.48 -11.42 -22.48
N GLY A 510 -32.14 -12.70 -22.67
CA GLY A 510 -32.85 -13.82 -22.06
C GLY A 510 -32.23 -14.39 -20.80
N TYR A 511 -30.97 -14.02 -20.48
CA TYR A 511 -30.25 -14.56 -19.34
C TYR A 511 -29.24 -13.56 -18.77
N GLY A 512 -29.02 -13.61 -17.45
CA GLY A 512 -28.08 -12.73 -16.81
C GLY A 512 -27.92 -13.01 -15.30
N SER A 513 -27.44 -12.00 -14.60
CA SER A 513 -27.39 -11.99 -13.14
C SER A 513 -28.06 -10.73 -12.60
N MET A 514 -28.69 -10.87 -11.45
CA MET A 514 -29.24 -9.75 -10.68
C MET A 514 -28.57 -9.73 -9.32
N TYR A 515 -28.12 -8.57 -8.92
CA TYR A 515 -27.58 -8.30 -7.59
C TYR A 515 -28.59 -7.42 -6.86
N LYS A 516 -29.23 -8.01 -5.87
CA LYS A 516 -30.31 -7.36 -5.11
C LYS A 516 -29.79 -6.20 -4.28
N LYS A 517 -30.56 -5.14 -4.15
CA LYS A 517 -30.41 -4.15 -3.10
C LYS A 517 -30.36 -4.83 -1.73
N GLY A 518 -29.37 -4.46 -0.91
CA GLY A 518 -29.23 -5.03 0.42
C GLY A 518 -28.01 -4.52 1.13
N LYS A 519 -28.04 -4.62 2.47
CA LYS A 519 -26.98 -4.20 3.35
C LYS A 519 -26.46 -5.36 4.19
N ILE A 520 -25.16 -5.51 4.25
CA ILE A 520 -24.46 -6.47 5.10
C ILE A 520 -23.60 -5.66 6.06
N ALA A 521 -23.88 -5.78 7.35
CA ALA A 521 -23.13 -5.07 8.39
C ALA A 521 -22.51 -6.05 9.38
N LEU A 522 -21.36 -5.67 9.90
CA LEU A 522 -20.59 -6.41 10.87
C LEU A 522 -20.18 -5.48 11.99
N ASP A 523 -20.38 -5.96 13.23
CA ASP A 523 -19.90 -5.32 14.44
C ASP A 523 -18.86 -6.23 15.10
N SER A 524 -17.76 -5.65 15.54
CA SER A 524 -16.75 -6.36 16.30
C SER A 524 -16.21 -5.50 17.42
N VAL A 525 -16.08 -6.11 18.60
CA VAL A 525 -15.37 -5.57 19.74
C VAL A 525 -14.04 -6.29 19.85
N THR A 526 -12.96 -5.54 20.01
CA THR A 526 -11.62 -6.06 20.29
C THR A 526 -11.17 -5.58 21.66
N LEU A 527 -10.57 -6.49 22.42
CA LEU A 527 -9.95 -6.23 23.70
C LEU A 527 -8.49 -6.66 23.62
N GLY A 528 -7.58 -5.78 23.98
CA GLY A 528 -6.16 -6.06 24.03
C GLY A 528 -5.57 -5.67 25.38
N GLY A 529 -4.54 -6.38 25.80
CA GLY A 529 -3.77 -6.01 26.97
C GLY A 529 -2.34 -6.48 26.84
N PHE A 530 -1.41 -5.76 27.41
CA PHE A 530 -0.01 -6.19 27.42
C PHE A 530 0.67 -5.81 28.72
N LEU A 531 1.66 -6.63 29.06
CA LEU A 531 2.65 -6.39 30.11
C LEU A 531 4.03 -6.54 29.48
N GLN A 532 4.92 -5.62 29.78
CA GLN A 532 6.29 -5.63 29.29
C GLN A 532 7.23 -5.14 30.39
N ASP A 533 8.38 -5.79 30.51
CA ASP A 533 9.49 -5.35 31.33
C ASP A 533 10.73 -5.18 30.45
N ASP A 534 11.25 -3.97 30.41
CA ASP A 534 12.49 -3.63 29.74
C ASP A 534 13.59 -3.55 30.81
N ILE A 535 14.37 -4.63 30.88
CA ILE A 535 15.37 -4.86 31.92
C ILE A 535 16.74 -4.41 31.40
N ARG A 536 17.39 -3.55 32.15
CA ARG A 536 18.79 -3.20 31.92
C ARG A 536 19.66 -3.80 33.03
N VAL A 537 20.71 -4.53 32.63
CA VAL A 537 21.71 -5.11 33.51
C VAL A 537 23.02 -4.40 33.25
N ASP A 538 23.52 -3.65 34.22
CA ASP A 538 24.83 -3.00 34.12
C ASP A 538 25.90 -3.94 34.66
N LEU A 539 26.72 -4.50 33.78
CA LEU A 539 27.82 -5.38 34.12
C LEU A 539 29.14 -4.62 34.32
N SER A 540 29.05 -3.29 34.46
CA SER A 540 30.20 -2.41 34.64
C SER A 540 31.22 -2.56 33.50
N LYS A 541 32.42 -3.10 33.81
CA LYS A 541 33.48 -3.31 32.81
C LYS A 541 33.17 -4.37 31.77
N ALA A 542 32.12 -5.18 31.98
CA ALA A 542 31.70 -6.22 31.00
C ALA A 542 30.59 -5.77 30.10
N GLY A 543 30.17 -4.50 30.14
CA GLY A 543 29.16 -3.92 29.25
C GLY A 543 27.75 -3.88 29.85
N THR A 544 26.77 -3.73 29.00
CA THR A 544 25.36 -3.62 29.43
C THR A 544 24.52 -4.62 28.65
N ILE A 545 23.62 -5.30 29.34
CA ILE A 545 22.59 -6.14 28.71
C ILE A 545 21.25 -5.42 28.85
N ASN A 546 20.54 -5.24 27.75
CA ASN A 546 19.15 -4.82 27.72
C ASN A 546 18.32 -6.02 27.27
N ALA A 547 17.36 -6.41 28.09
CA ALA A 547 16.44 -7.52 27.79
C ALA A 547 15.00 -7.03 27.84
N ARG A 548 14.18 -7.49 26.94
CA ARG A 548 12.73 -7.28 26.97
C ARG A 548 12.03 -8.60 27.19
N ALA A 549 11.13 -8.65 28.14
CA ALA A 549 10.15 -9.71 28.32
C ALA A 549 8.76 -9.10 28.22
N GLY A 550 8.00 -9.45 27.20
CA GLY A 550 6.67 -8.92 26.97
C GLY A 550 5.67 -10.03 26.70
N LEU A 551 4.44 -9.77 27.08
CA LEU A 551 3.30 -10.67 26.83
C LEU A 551 2.12 -9.82 26.40
N ARG A 552 1.48 -10.19 25.28
CA ARG A 552 0.26 -9.55 24.78
C ARG A 552 -0.86 -10.56 24.69
N LEU A 553 -2.03 -10.19 25.17
CA LEU A 553 -3.29 -10.93 25.08
C LEU A 553 -4.26 -10.11 24.23
N ASP A 554 -4.83 -10.69 23.17
CA ASP A 554 -5.88 -10.07 22.37
C ASP A 554 -7.08 -11.01 22.29
N TYR A 555 -8.28 -10.43 22.28
CA TYR A 555 -9.54 -11.11 22.06
C TYR A 555 -10.44 -10.30 21.14
N ASP A 556 -11.16 -10.94 20.23
CA ASP A 556 -12.19 -10.32 19.40
C ASP A 556 -13.49 -11.11 19.40
N THR A 557 -14.59 -10.40 19.24
CA THR A 557 -15.94 -11.00 19.18
C THR A 557 -16.24 -11.58 17.78
N TYR A 558 -15.52 -11.13 16.75
CA TYR A 558 -15.72 -11.56 15.36
C TYR A 558 -15.36 -13.03 15.16
N MET A 559 -14.15 -13.44 15.50
CA MET A 559 -13.73 -14.84 15.50
C MET A 559 -14.00 -15.55 16.82
N SER A 560 -14.25 -14.78 17.90
CA SER A 560 -14.38 -15.28 19.29
C SER A 560 -13.16 -16.08 19.72
N LYS A 561 -11.96 -15.56 19.42
CA LYS A 561 -10.67 -16.18 19.73
C LYS A 561 -9.83 -15.27 20.60
N ALA A 562 -9.22 -15.88 21.61
CA ALA A 562 -8.16 -15.26 22.38
C ALA A 562 -6.79 -15.71 21.86
N THR A 563 -5.85 -14.78 21.79
CA THR A 563 -4.48 -15.04 21.34
C THR A 563 -3.48 -14.56 22.38
N LEU A 564 -2.38 -15.28 22.54
CA LEU A 564 -1.31 -14.97 23.47
C LEU A 564 0.01 -14.87 22.72
N ALA A 565 0.64 -13.68 22.75
CA ALA A 565 1.81 -13.35 21.97
C ALA A 565 3.01 -13.01 22.85
N PRO A 566 3.95 -13.94 23.08
CA PRO A 566 5.20 -13.65 23.78
C PRO A 566 6.12 -12.79 22.91
N ARG A 567 6.85 -11.88 23.55
CA ARG A 567 7.85 -10.98 22.97
C ARG A 567 9.12 -11.03 23.80
N LEU A 568 10.19 -11.52 23.24
CA LEU A 568 11.47 -11.62 23.90
C LEU A 568 12.56 -10.99 23.05
N SER A 569 13.35 -10.09 23.62
CA SER A 569 14.56 -9.59 22.98
C SER A 569 15.71 -9.44 23.96
N LEU A 570 16.92 -9.55 23.46
CA LEU A 570 18.15 -9.37 24.21
C LEU A 570 19.11 -8.54 23.36
N ASN A 571 19.64 -7.47 23.93
CA ASN A 571 20.65 -6.62 23.32
C ASN A 571 21.82 -6.48 24.28
N TYR A 572 23.01 -6.89 23.85
CA TYR A 572 24.25 -6.72 24.57
C TYR A 572 25.03 -5.57 23.96
N ILE A 573 25.37 -4.60 24.79
CA ILE A 573 26.23 -3.45 24.45
C ILE A 573 27.58 -3.71 25.06
N ALA A 574 28.60 -3.80 24.20
CA ALA A 574 29.97 -4.05 24.64
C ALA A 574 30.58 -2.83 25.34
N PRO A 575 31.51 -3.03 26.28
CA PRO A 575 31.93 -1.97 27.19
C PRO A 575 32.99 -1.04 26.61
N TRP A 576 33.62 -1.38 25.49
CA TRP A 576 34.79 -0.64 24.99
C TRP A 576 34.52 0.80 24.61
N SER A 577 33.27 1.19 24.28
CA SER A 577 32.91 2.59 24.08
C SER A 577 33.10 3.46 25.35
N ALA A 578 33.10 2.83 26.53
CA ALA A 578 33.37 3.49 27.79
C ALA A 578 34.89 3.55 28.14
N TRP A 579 35.73 2.90 27.36
CA TRP A 579 37.19 2.90 27.59
C TRP A 579 37.85 4.05 26.82
N GLU A 580 38.92 4.61 27.35
CA GLU A 580 39.62 5.76 26.77
C GLU A 580 40.06 5.51 25.32
N TYR A 581 40.53 4.30 25.01
CA TYR A 581 40.94 3.91 23.67
C TYR A 581 39.80 3.37 22.80
N GLY A 582 38.65 3.08 23.37
CA GLY A 582 37.50 2.47 22.72
C GLY A 582 36.32 3.41 22.45
N LYS A 583 36.42 4.68 22.87
CA LYS A 583 35.29 5.64 22.81
C LYS A 583 34.67 5.91 21.43
N ASN A 584 35.40 5.56 20.38
CA ASN A 584 34.96 5.70 19.00
C ASN A 584 34.44 4.38 18.41
N PHE A 585 34.25 3.36 19.25
CA PHE A 585 33.79 2.04 18.83
C PHE A 585 32.56 1.65 19.66
N GLY A 586 31.43 1.49 18.99
CA GLY A 586 30.22 0.93 19.61
C GLY A 586 29.92 -0.45 19.02
N THR A 587 29.74 -1.48 19.84
CA THR A 587 29.33 -2.80 19.37
C THR A 587 28.11 -3.24 20.14
N GLN A 588 27.08 -3.64 19.41
CA GLN A 588 25.84 -4.16 19.96
C GLN A 588 25.49 -5.49 19.28
N ILE A 589 25.05 -6.46 20.06
CA ILE A 589 24.58 -7.76 19.56
C ILE A 589 23.15 -7.95 20.03
N THR A 590 22.26 -8.21 19.10
CA THR A 590 20.81 -8.30 19.37
C THR A 590 20.27 -9.67 19.00
N PHE A 591 19.42 -10.23 19.84
CA PHE A 591 18.65 -11.44 19.58
C PHE A 591 17.18 -11.18 19.88
N GLY A 592 16.29 -11.89 19.19
CA GLY A 592 14.86 -11.83 19.43
C GLY A 592 14.13 -13.13 19.11
N ALA A 593 13.08 -13.40 19.89
CA ALA A 593 12.16 -14.50 19.68
C ALA A 593 10.72 -14.03 19.98
N ASN A 594 9.90 -13.92 18.95
CA ASN A 594 8.62 -13.24 19.05
C ASN A 594 7.52 -14.03 18.32
N ARG A 595 6.29 -13.92 18.80
CA ARG A 595 5.08 -14.34 18.08
C ARG A 595 4.19 -13.13 17.81
N TYR A 596 3.78 -12.97 16.56
CA TYR A 596 2.89 -11.91 16.10
C TYR A 596 1.59 -12.52 15.59
N TYR A 597 0.44 -11.98 16.02
CA TYR A 597 -0.87 -12.34 15.46
C TYR A 597 -1.36 -11.26 14.52
N GLY A 598 -1.90 -11.69 13.38
CA GLY A 598 -2.49 -10.82 12.38
C GLY A 598 -3.83 -10.23 12.79
N ARG A 599 -4.40 -9.43 11.90
CA ARG A 599 -5.77 -8.93 12.02
C ARG A 599 -6.75 -9.88 11.37
N ASN A 600 -7.97 -9.92 11.90
CA ASN A 600 -9.08 -10.58 11.26
C ASN A 600 -9.75 -9.62 10.27
N LEU A 601 -9.76 -9.99 8.99
CA LEU A 601 -10.31 -9.16 7.94
C LEU A 601 -11.83 -9.33 7.85
N PHE A 602 -12.58 -8.23 7.83
CA PHE A 602 -14.03 -8.26 7.65
C PHE A 602 -14.44 -8.80 6.28
N ALA A 603 -13.54 -8.73 5.30
CA ALA A 603 -13.71 -9.29 3.96
C ALA A 603 -14.18 -10.76 3.97
N TYR A 604 -13.77 -11.56 4.94
CA TYR A 604 -14.17 -12.99 5.02
C TYR A 604 -15.69 -13.17 5.20
N ARG A 605 -16.30 -12.38 6.06
CA ARG A 605 -17.75 -12.47 6.31
C ARG A 605 -18.57 -11.68 5.30
N LEU A 606 -18.03 -10.59 4.77
CA LEU A 606 -18.70 -9.80 3.75
C LEU A 606 -18.89 -10.60 2.47
N ALA A 607 -17.94 -11.48 2.10
CA ALA A 607 -18.06 -12.35 0.95
C ALA A 607 -19.27 -13.31 1.04
N ASP A 608 -19.58 -13.82 2.23
CA ASP A 608 -20.79 -14.63 2.47
C ASP A 608 -22.05 -13.83 2.18
N GLY A 609 -22.18 -12.65 2.78
CA GLY A 609 -23.34 -11.79 2.57
C GLY A 609 -23.49 -11.27 1.14
N GLN A 610 -22.37 -10.95 0.44
CA GLN A 610 -22.40 -10.54 -0.96
C GLN A 610 -22.96 -11.63 -1.86
N SER A 611 -22.57 -12.89 -1.63
CA SER A 611 -23.07 -14.05 -2.36
C SER A 611 -24.58 -14.21 -2.19
N ALA A 612 -25.13 -13.86 -1.02
CA ALA A 612 -26.56 -13.94 -0.74
C ALA A 612 -27.40 -12.92 -1.52
N LEU A 613 -26.79 -11.88 -2.09
CA LEU A 613 -27.47 -10.86 -2.89
C LEU A 613 -27.49 -11.20 -4.40
N GLU A 614 -26.77 -12.21 -4.87
CA GLU A 614 -26.65 -12.57 -6.27
C GLU A 614 -27.65 -13.64 -6.67
N TYR A 615 -28.37 -13.42 -7.78
CA TYR A 615 -29.32 -14.33 -8.40
C TYR A 615 -29.01 -14.50 -9.88
N GLY A 616 -29.15 -15.73 -10.39
CA GLY A 616 -29.30 -15.97 -11.81
C GLY A 616 -30.70 -15.50 -12.23
N ILE A 617 -30.79 -14.88 -13.41
CA ILE A 617 -32.07 -14.49 -13.97
C ILE A 617 -32.21 -15.04 -15.38
N SER A 618 -33.42 -15.52 -15.75
CA SER A 618 -33.70 -16.05 -17.09
C SER A 618 -35.09 -15.69 -17.53
N ARG A 619 -35.28 -15.64 -18.85
CA ARG A 619 -36.59 -15.52 -19.52
C ARG A 619 -36.48 -15.99 -20.97
N SER A 620 -37.58 -16.59 -21.47
CA SER A 620 -37.69 -17.04 -22.87
C SER A 620 -38.44 -16.06 -23.76
N THR A 621 -39.12 -15.07 -23.20
CA THR A 621 -39.85 -14.00 -23.87
C THR A 621 -39.65 -12.68 -23.17
N PRO A 622 -39.82 -11.52 -23.81
CA PRO A 622 -39.82 -10.23 -23.14
C PRO A 622 -40.86 -10.21 -22.00
N GLY A 623 -40.54 -9.54 -20.89
CA GLY A 623 -41.43 -9.41 -19.74
C GLY A 623 -40.78 -9.86 -18.44
N ALA A 624 -41.53 -10.57 -17.60
CA ALA A 624 -41.07 -10.95 -16.25
C ALA A 624 -39.88 -11.92 -16.27
N TRP A 625 -38.94 -11.69 -15.35
CA TRP A 625 -37.79 -12.55 -15.12
C TRP A 625 -38.12 -13.70 -14.19
N SER A 626 -37.59 -14.88 -14.48
CA SER A 626 -37.49 -16.00 -13.54
C SER A 626 -36.18 -15.85 -12.77
N TYR A 627 -36.23 -16.10 -11.45
CA TYR A 627 -35.09 -16.04 -10.57
C TYR A 627 -34.60 -17.44 -10.27
N GLU A 628 -33.32 -17.67 -10.46
CA GLU A 628 -32.65 -18.92 -10.14
C GLU A 628 -31.90 -18.75 -8.80
N SER A 629 -31.69 -19.84 -8.06
CA SER A 629 -30.96 -19.82 -6.81
C SER A 629 -29.49 -19.40 -7.05
N HIS A 630 -28.84 -18.94 -5.99
CA HIS A 630 -27.45 -18.47 -6.00
C HIS A 630 -26.51 -19.44 -6.71
N ARG A 631 -25.64 -18.89 -7.57
CA ARG A 631 -24.70 -19.67 -8.35
C ARG A 631 -23.49 -20.14 -7.55
N SER A 632 -23.03 -19.34 -6.60
CA SER A 632 -21.95 -19.72 -5.70
C SER A 632 -22.10 -18.97 -4.39
N THR A 633 -21.83 -19.62 -3.30
CA THR A 633 -21.85 -19.02 -1.98
C THR A 633 -20.50 -19.19 -1.33
N THR A 634 -19.96 -18.11 -0.76
CA THR A 634 -18.80 -18.21 0.15
C THR A 634 -19.36 -18.13 1.57
N ASN A 635 -19.30 -19.22 2.30
CA ASN A 635 -19.81 -19.27 3.65
C ASN A 635 -18.72 -18.85 4.63
N PHE A 636 -19.10 -17.99 5.58
CA PHE A 636 -18.24 -17.62 6.68
C PHE A 636 -18.26 -18.69 7.78
N GLN A 637 -17.09 -19.01 8.29
CA GLN A 637 -16.93 -19.75 9.55
C GLN A 637 -15.84 -19.11 10.41
N LYS A 638 -15.89 -19.36 11.72
CA LYS A 638 -14.88 -18.88 12.64
C LYS A 638 -13.58 -19.65 12.42
N ILE A 639 -12.57 -18.95 11.94
CA ILE A 639 -11.24 -19.49 11.69
C ILE A 639 -10.29 -19.08 12.82
N LYS A 640 -9.09 -19.69 12.87
CA LYS A 640 -8.02 -19.27 13.76
C LYS A 640 -7.43 -17.94 13.27
N VAL A 641 -6.86 -17.18 14.21
CA VAL A 641 -6.11 -15.97 13.88
C VAL A 641 -4.75 -16.36 13.31
N PRO A 642 -4.38 -15.93 12.10
CA PRO A 642 -3.05 -16.15 11.53
C PRO A 642 -1.94 -15.61 12.43
N TYR A 643 -0.81 -16.31 12.51
CA TYR A 643 0.34 -15.84 13.29
C TYR A 643 1.68 -16.09 12.57
N SER A 644 2.68 -15.34 13.00
CA SER A 644 4.06 -15.48 12.56
C SER A 644 4.99 -15.62 13.77
N ASP A 645 5.79 -16.70 13.80
CA ASP A 645 6.90 -16.86 14.74
C ASP A 645 8.17 -16.28 14.13
N GLU A 646 8.84 -15.42 14.87
CA GLU A 646 10.07 -14.74 14.46
C GLU A 646 11.24 -15.15 15.35
N LEU A 647 12.38 -15.42 14.70
CA LEU A 647 13.70 -15.41 15.32
C LEU A 647 14.55 -14.37 14.61
N MET A 648 15.26 -13.55 15.36
CA MET A 648 16.12 -12.50 14.84
C MET A 648 17.47 -12.52 15.56
N ALA A 649 18.53 -12.32 14.78
CA ALA A 649 19.88 -12.05 15.29
C ALA A 649 20.49 -10.89 14.52
N GLY A 650 21.22 -10.02 15.22
CA GLY A 650 21.86 -8.86 14.59
C GLY A 650 23.10 -8.39 15.33
N ILE A 651 23.93 -7.66 14.59
CA ILE A 651 25.10 -6.96 15.13
C ILE A 651 25.13 -5.55 14.57
N SER A 652 25.33 -4.57 15.42
CA SER A 652 25.62 -3.19 15.06
C SER A 652 27.04 -2.85 15.49
N GLN A 653 27.83 -2.29 14.58
CA GLN A 653 29.19 -1.86 14.84
C GLN A 653 29.35 -0.40 14.41
N GLU A 654 29.60 0.46 15.40
CA GLU A 654 29.97 1.85 15.17
C GLU A 654 31.50 1.97 15.18
N VAL A 655 32.02 2.76 14.24
CA VAL A 655 33.45 3.08 14.14
C VAL A 655 33.57 4.55 13.76
N TYR A 656 33.94 5.41 14.71
CA TYR A 656 33.93 6.87 14.57
C TYR A 656 32.52 7.38 14.21
N MET A 657 32.38 7.87 12.99
CA MET A 657 31.12 8.39 12.44
C MET A 657 30.39 7.35 11.55
N PHE A 658 30.94 6.19 11.38
CA PHE A 658 30.37 5.15 10.52
C PHE A 658 29.69 4.08 11.35
N ALA A 659 28.53 3.63 10.88
CA ALA A 659 27.79 2.52 11.45
C ALA A 659 27.59 1.40 10.42
N LEU A 660 27.82 0.16 10.84
CA LEU A 660 27.53 -1.06 10.11
C LEU A 660 26.52 -1.88 10.88
N ASN A 661 25.36 -2.13 10.29
CA ASN A 661 24.30 -2.97 10.86
C ASN A 661 24.12 -4.22 9.99
N LEU A 662 24.18 -5.39 10.61
CA LEU A 662 23.88 -6.67 10.00
C LEU A 662 22.72 -7.32 10.78
N LYS A 663 21.73 -7.81 10.07
CA LYS A 663 20.54 -8.40 10.66
C LYS A 663 20.08 -9.62 9.87
N TYR A 664 19.75 -10.70 10.57
CA TYR A 664 19.15 -11.90 9.99
C TYR A 664 17.85 -12.23 10.72
N ILE A 665 16.79 -12.39 9.96
CA ILE A 665 15.43 -12.65 10.46
C ILE A 665 14.91 -13.92 9.80
N VAL A 666 14.35 -14.82 10.61
CA VAL A 666 13.60 -15.99 10.15
C VAL A 666 12.17 -15.86 10.65
N ARG A 667 11.20 -15.97 9.75
CA ARG A 667 9.77 -15.95 10.09
C ARG A 667 9.05 -17.18 9.55
N LYS A 668 8.11 -17.69 10.36
CA LYS A 668 7.25 -18.83 10.01
C LYS A 668 5.79 -18.42 10.23
N GLY A 669 5.11 -18.03 9.14
CA GLY A 669 3.68 -17.75 9.14
C GLY A 669 2.87 -19.04 9.12
N ARG A 670 1.88 -19.13 10.00
CA ARG A 670 1.04 -20.32 10.18
C ARG A 670 -0.42 -19.91 10.36
N ASP A 671 -1.31 -20.87 10.14
CA ASP A 671 -2.75 -20.66 10.17
C ASP A 671 -3.22 -19.52 9.22
N GLU A 672 -2.47 -19.26 8.14
CA GLU A 672 -2.80 -18.25 7.15
C GLU A 672 -4.06 -18.65 6.36
N VAL A 673 -4.81 -17.65 5.92
CA VAL A 673 -6.13 -17.87 5.36
C VAL A 673 -6.05 -18.21 3.88
N ARG A 674 -6.75 -19.26 3.49
CA ARG A 674 -7.01 -19.69 2.10
C ARG A 674 -8.48 -20.08 1.95
N ARG A 675 -8.93 -20.22 0.73
CA ARG A 675 -10.32 -20.60 0.42
C ARG A 675 -10.38 -22.02 -0.13
N MET A 676 -11.37 -22.82 0.27
CA MET A 676 -11.56 -24.20 -0.16
C MET A 676 -13.02 -24.51 -0.46
N CYS A 677 -13.25 -25.39 -1.43
CA CYS A 677 -14.57 -25.85 -1.77
C CYS A 677 -15.14 -26.79 -0.67
N ALA A 678 -16.42 -26.60 -0.31
CA ALA A 678 -17.10 -27.36 0.74
C ALA A 678 -18.49 -27.82 0.30
N ASP A 679 -19.02 -28.86 0.96
CA ASP A 679 -20.40 -29.29 0.82
C ASP A 679 -21.41 -28.35 1.53
N ALA A 680 -22.69 -28.67 1.44
CA ALA A 680 -23.75 -27.91 2.07
C ALA A 680 -23.64 -27.83 3.61
N ASN A 681 -22.93 -28.79 4.23
CA ASN A 681 -22.73 -28.87 5.68
C ASN A 681 -21.42 -28.20 6.14
N GLY A 682 -20.63 -27.64 5.19
CA GLY A 682 -19.34 -27.04 5.47
C GLY A 682 -18.18 -28.02 5.55
N ASN A 683 -18.36 -29.30 5.19
CA ASN A 683 -17.28 -30.26 5.10
C ASN A 683 -16.47 -30.00 3.83
N LEU A 684 -15.15 -30.06 3.97
CA LEU A 684 -14.23 -29.87 2.86
C LEU A 684 -14.39 -31.00 1.84
N LEU A 685 -14.56 -30.63 0.57
CA LEU A 685 -14.63 -31.57 -0.53
C LEU A 685 -13.23 -32.02 -0.93
N ALA A 686 -12.99 -33.32 -0.94
CA ALA A 686 -11.67 -33.90 -1.21
C ALA A 686 -11.41 -34.16 -2.69
N SER A 687 -12.44 -34.05 -3.56
CA SER A 687 -12.31 -34.36 -4.98
C SER A 687 -12.80 -33.27 -5.95
N SER A 688 -12.13 -33.11 -7.12
CA SER A 688 -12.48 -32.10 -8.14
C SER A 688 -13.83 -32.34 -8.77
N SER A 689 -14.17 -33.59 -8.90
CA SER A 689 -15.47 -33.99 -9.42
C SER A 689 -16.62 -33.49 -8.55
N GLU A 690 -16.42 -33.53 -7.21
CA GLU A 690 -17.42 -33.00 -6.25
C GLU A 690 -17.52 -31.48 -6.30
N CYS A 691 -16.38 -30.79 -6.35
CA CYS A 691 -16.39 -29.33 -6.46
C CYS A 691 -16.93 -28.87 -7.83
N LYS A 692 -16.55 -29.52 -8.93
CA LYS A 692 -17.09 -29.25 -10.26
C LYS A 692 -18.59 -29.55 -10.35
N TRP A 693 -19.03 -30.62 -9.71
CA TRP A 693 -20.45 -30.94 -9.67
C TRP A 693 -21.24 -29.89 -8.92
N ALA A 694 -20.71 -29.41 -7.80
CA ALA A 694 -21.27 -28.29 -7.07
C ALA A 694 -21.33 -27.01 -7.90
N GLU A 695 -20.26 -26.68 -8.63
CA GLU A 695 -20.21 -25.52 -9.55
C GLU A 695 -21.25 -25.64 -10.69
N THR A 696 -21.38 -26.81 -11.30
CA THR A 696 -22.33 -27.02 -12.41
C THR A 696 -23.78 -26.99 -11.95
N ASN A 697 -24.05 -27.38 -10.71
CA ASN A 697 -25.38 -27.34 -10.12
C ASN A 697 -25.65 -26.04 -9.34
N TYR A 698 -24.78 -25.02 -9.46
CA TYR A 698 -24.90 -23.72 -8.78
C TYR A 698 -24.99 -23.81 -7.24
N THR A 699 -24.45 -24.90 -6.67
CA THR A 699 -24.43 -25.16 -5.22
C THR A 699 -23.02 -25.20 -4.65
N ALA A 700 -22.00 -24.79 -5.45
CA ALA A 700 -20.64 -24.71 -4.97
C ALA A 700 -20.56 -23.73 -3.80
N ARG A 701 -20.00 -24.19 -2.70
CA ARG A 701 -19.72 -23.39 -1.53
C ARG A 701 -18.24 -23.30 -1.32
N TYR A 702 -17.76 -22.11 -1.05
CA TYR A 702 -16.39 -21.91 -0.62
C TYR A 702 -16.40 -21.50 0.86
N ILE A 703 -15.44 -21.99 1.60
CA ILE A 703 -15.19 -21.58 2.97
C ILE A 703 -13.75 -21.13 3.14
N TYR A 704 -13.53 -20.23 4.06
CA TYR A 704 -12.18 -19.86 4.47
C TYR A 704 -11.60 -20.87 5.43
N THR A 705 -10.35 -21.24 5.24
CA THR A 705 -9.61 -22.25 6.03
C THR A 705 -8.27 -21.69 6.49
N ASN A 706 -7.61 -22.33 7.45
CA ASN A 706 -6.29 -21.96 7.96
C ASN A 706 -5.16 -22.82 7.36
N GLU A 707 -5.28 -23.22 6.09
CA GLU A 707 -4.30 -24.09 5.40
C GLU A 707 -3.14 -23.31 4.74
N GLY A 708 -3.12 -21.99 4.91
CA GLY A 708 -2.04 -21.16 4.42
C GLY A 708 -0.80 -21.23 5.33
N ARG A 709 0.38 -21.22 4.69
CA ARG A 709 1.67 -21.17 5.39
C ARG A 709 2.68 -20.34 4.61
N SER A 710 3.57 -19.70 5.34
CA SER A 710 4.73 -19.00 4.78
C SER A 710 5.98 -19.25 5.61
N ASP A 711 7.12 -19.31 4.96
CA ASP A 711 8.44 -19.32 5.57
C ASP A 711 9.29 -18.27 4.87
N SER A 712 9.98 -17.43 5.62
CA SER A 712 10.88 -16.43 5.06
C SER A 712 12.18 -16.33 5.85
N ASP A 713 13.27 -16.07 5.13
CA ASP A 713 14.55 -15.69 5.69
C ASP A 713 15.04 -14.39 5.02
N ILE A 714 15.52 -13.48 5.84
CA ILE A 714 15.89 -12.14 5.43
C ILE A 714 17.25 -11.81 6.00
N LEU A 715 18.18 -11.45 5.12
CA LEU A 715 19.48 -10.88 5.50
C LEU A 715 19.49 -9.41 5.09
N SER A 716 19.80 -8.54 6.04
CA SER A 716 19.94 -7.10 5.82
C SER A 716 21.31 -6.61 6.30
N ILE A 717 21.97 -5.83 5.48
CA ILE A 717 23.23 -5.17 5.81
C ILE A 717 23.07 -3.69 5.48
N MET A 718 23.41 -2.82 6.43
CA MET A 718 23.40 -1.37 6.23
C MET A 718 24.74 -0.79 6.66
N PHE A 719 25.26 0.14 5.88
CA PHE A 719 26.49 0.86 6.17
C PHE A 719 26.36 2.33 5.77
N GLY A 720 26.80 3.25 6.65
CA GLY A 720 26.78 4.67 6.33
C GLY A 720 27.36 5.53 7.44
N ASN A 721 27.20 6.84 7.32
CA ASN A 721 27.70 7.80 8.31
C ASN A 721 26.56 8.42 9.13
N GLU A 722 26.78 8.53 10.44
CA GLU A 722 25.84 9.14 11.38
C GLU A 722 26.09 10.65 11.55
N ALA A 723 27.32 11.09 11.35
CA ALA A 723 27.70 12.49 11.32
C ALA A 723 28.13 12.89 9.90
N PRO A 724 27.94 14.16 9.48
CA PRO A 724 28.28 14.60 8.14
C PRO A 724 29.79 14.49 7.84
N ILE A 725 30.12 13.94 6.68
CA ILE A 725 31.47 14.04 6.12
C ILE A 725 31.62 15.45 5.51
N LYS A 726 32.42 16.30 6.14
CA LYS A 726 32.62 17.67 5.68
C LYS A 726 33.69 17.75 4.59
N LEU A 727 33.28 18.22 3.41
CA LEU A 727 34.17 18.55 2.32
C LEU A 727 34.12 20.09 2.08
N GLY A 728 34.94 20.84 2.77
CA GLY A 728 34.84 22.29 2.86
C GLY A 728 33.55 22.71 3.56
N ALA A 729 32.70 23.49 2.86
CA ALA A 729 31.39 23.91 3.36
C ALA A 729 30.29 22.88 3.07
N MET A 730 30.58 21.79 2.37
CA MET A 730 29.59 20.80 1.96
C MET A 730 29.49 19.68 3.01
N ASP A 731 28.27 19.42 3.46
CA ASP A 731 27.92 18.30 4.31
C ASP A 731 27.47 17.12 3.46
N ASN A 732 28.04 15.95 3.70
CA ASN A 732 27.78 14.77 2.91
C ASN A 732 27.34 13.62 3.80
N PHE A 733 26.24 12.95 3.42
CA PHE A 733 25.75 11.74 4.02
C PHE A 733 25.61 10.65 2.97
N PHE A 734 25.83 9.41 3.37
CA PHE A 734 25.53 8.26 2.53
C PHE A 734 24.98 7.11 3.38
N MET A 735 24.15 6.30 2.75
CA MET A 735 23.66 5.05 3.30
C MET A 735 23.67 4.00 2.20
N LEU A 736 24.43 2.95 2.38
CA LEU A 736 24.45 1.76 1.55
C LEU A 736 23.65 0.67 2.26
N SER A 737 22.73 0.05 1.57
CA SER A 737 21.99 -1.12 2.10
C SER A 737 21.98 -2.27 1.10
N TYR A 738 22.04 -3.46 1.64
CA TYR A 738 21.84 -4.72 0.95
C TYR A 738 20.81 -5.53 1.70
N ASP A 739 19.78 -6.01 1.02
CA ASP A 739 18.86 -6.97 1.56
C ASP A 739 18.67 -8.15 0.62
N ARG A 740 18.59 -9.32 1.22
CA ARG A 740 18.19 -10.56 0.58
C ARG A 740 16.98 -11.11 1.32
N THR A 741 15.89 -11.31 0.59
CA THR A 741 14.65 -11.86 1.13
C THR A 741 14.27 -13.09 0.34
N ASN A 742 14.26 -14.24 0.99
CA ASN A 742 13.71 -15.49 0.45
C ASN A 742 12.35 -15.73 1.09
N ILE A 743 11.33 -15.96 0.28
CA ILE A 743 9.98 -16.21 0.76
C ILE A 743 9.45 -17.45 0.07
N TYR A 744 8.96 -18.37 0.88
CA TYR A 744 8.11 -19.49 0.46
C TYR A 744 6.71 -19.30 1.03
N ARG A 745 5.67 -19.40 0.20
CA ARG A 745 4.28 -19.44 0.66
C ARG A 745 3.41 -20.23 -0.31
N ASN A 746 2.36 -20.85 0.21
CA ASN A 746 1.42 -21.63 -0.59
C ASN A 746 0.13 -20.85 -0.95
N TYR A 747 0.15 -19.50 -0.81
CA TYR A 747 -0.95 -18.61 -1.14
C TYR A 747 -0.41 -17.28 -1.69
N THR A 748 -1.21 -16.61 -2.49
CA THR A 748 -0.91 -15.24 -2.99
C THR A 748 -1.63 -14.18 -2.16
N ASP A 749 -2.82 -14.52 -1.69
CA ASP A 749 -3.67 -13.73 -0.81
C ASP A 749 -4.73 -14.65 -0.16
N PHE A 750 -5.59 -14.11 0.70
CA PHE A 750 -6.60 -14.89 1.42
C PHE A 750 -7.74 -15.43 0.53
N ASN A 751 -7.88 -14.97 -0.71
CA ASN A 751 -8.83 -15.51 -1.69
C ASN A 751 -8.22 -16.64 -2.55
N THR A 752 -6.97 -17.03 -2.28
CA THR A 752 -6.32 -18.11 -3.00
C THR A 752 -7.05 -19.42 -2.74
N ASP A 753 -7.63 -20.00 -3.79
CA ASP A 753 -8.31 -21.29 -3.71
C ASP A 753 -7.31 -22.43 -3.53
N ILE A 754 -7.67 -23.37 -2.67
CA ILE A 754 -7.04 -24.69 -2.64
C ILE A 754 -7.64 -25.46 -3.81
N THR A 755 -6.82 -25.66 -4.82
CA THR A 755 -7.26 -26.33 -6.04
C THR A 755 -7.39 -27.83 -5.81
N GLN A 756 -8.20 -28.45 -6.64
CA GLN A 756 -8.38 -29.88 -6.63
C GLN A 756 -7.10 -30.65 -6.96
N ALA A 757 -6.30 -30.11 -7.86
CA ALA A 757 -5.01 -30.67 -8.18
C ALA A 757 -4.09 -30.72 -6.94
N GLU A 758 -4.18 -29.71 -6.04
CA GLU A 758 -3.48 -29.74 -4.75
C GLU A 758 -4.03 -30.85 -3.84
N LEU A 759 -5.34 -30.97 -3.71
CA LEU A 759 -5.99 -31.99 -2.88
C LEU A 759 -5.73 -33.41 -3.37
N ASN A 760 -5.69 -33.58 -4.68
CA ASN A 760 -5.37 -34.90 -5.28
C ASN A 760 -3.86 -35.20 -5.26
N ASN A 761 -3.04 -34.32 -4.67
CA ASN A 761 -1.58 -34.45 -4.72
C ASN A 761 -1.05 -34.57 -6.17
N GLU A 762 -1.66 -33.87 -7.13
CA GLU A 762 -1.20 -33.93 -8.52
C GLU A 762 0.27 -33.55 -8.60
N MET A 763 1.00 -34.35 -9.38
CA MET A 763 2.41 -34.09 -9.67
C MET A 763 2.53 -33.01 -10.72
N ILE A 764 3.50 -32.14 -10.56
CA ILE A 764 3.93 -31.14 -11.53
C ILE A 764 5.43 -31.28 -11.76
N TYR A 765 5.89 -30.84 -12.89
CA TYR A 765 7.32 -30.65 -13.11
C TYR A 765 7.68 -29.19 -12.83
N TYR A 766 8.64 -28.96 -11.95
CA TYR A 766 9.13 -27.65 -11.59
C TYR A 766 10.63 -27.56 -11.92
N GLU A 767 10.98 -26.78 -12.95
CA GLU A 767 12.35 -26.70 -13.43
C GLU A 767 13.33 -26.26 -12.33
N GLY A 768 14.37 -27.07 -12.13
CA GLY A 768 15.38 -26.86 -11.10
C GLY A 768 15.12 -27.60 -9.77
N ILE A 769 13.93 -28.19 -9.58
CA ILE A 769 13.59 -29.06 -8.45
C ILE A 769 13.24 -30.46 -8.96
N GLY A 770 12.54 -30.58 -10.10
CA GLY A 770 12.05 -31.82 -10.65
C GLY A 770 10.55 -32.02 -10.44
N PHE A 771 10.12 -33.27 -10.33
CA PHE A 771 8.73 -33.59 -10.07
C PHE A 771 8.38 -33.42 -8.60
N ILE A 772 7.41 -32.56 -8.31
CA ILE A 772 6.91 -32.26 -6.95
C ILE A 772 5.38 -32.27 -6.96
N LYS A 773 4.77 -32.34 -5.79
CA LYS A 773 3.33 -32.14 -5.67
C LYS A 773 2.98 -30.68 -5.91
N LEU A 774 1.84 -30.40 -6.51
CA LEU A 774 1.38 -29.04 -6.73
C LEU A 774 1.23 -28.26 -5.42
N ALA A 775 0.84 -28.93 -4.35
CA ALA A 775 0.77 -28.36 -3.00
C ALA A 775 2.13 -27.86 -2.47
N ASP A 776 3.23 -28.41 -2.96
CA ASP A 776 4.60 -28.05 -2.56
C ASP A 776 5.24 -27.01 -3.51
N LYS A 777 4.46 -26.50 -4.46
CA LYS A 777 4.94 -25.49 -5.41
C LYS A 777 5.33 -24.20 -4.69
N PRO A 778 6.57 -23.72 -4.87
CA PRO A 778 6.98 -22.44 -4.31
C PRO A 778 6.10 -21.28 -4.79
N GLY A 779 5.61 -20.45 -3.86
CA GLY A 779 4.91 -19.21 -4.18
C GLY A 779 5.88 -18.13 -4.67
N SER A 780 5.43 -17.27 -5.57
CA SER A 780 6.25 -16.24 -6.24
C SER A 780 5.71 -14.84 -6.02
N ASN A 781 5.67 -14.34 -4.79
CA ASN A 781 5.33 -12.94 -4.54
C ASN A 781 6.62 -12.14 -4.28
N PHE A 782 6.69 -10.89 -4.81
CA PHE A 782 7.84 -10.00 -4.69
C PHE A 782 9.16 -10.64 -5.15
N GLY A 783 9.17 -11.20 -6.35
CA GLY A 783 10.12 -12.17 -6.87
C GLY A 783 11.61 -11.78 -7.01
N GLN A 784 12.05 -10.59 -6.57
CA GLN A 784 13.46 -10.16 -6.65
C GLN A 784 14.12 -10.31 -5.28
N PRO A 785 14.94 -11.35 -5.08
CA PRO A 785 15.40 -11.71 -3.75
C PRO A 785 16.47 -10.77 -3.19
N ILE A 786 17.24 -10.09 -4.03
CA ILE A 786 18.34 -9.23 -3.59
C ILE A 786 18.11 -7.81 -4.08
N THR A 787 18.29 -6.85 -3.18
CA THR A 787 18.25 -5.43 -3.49
C THR A 787 19.46 -4.73 -2.86
N PHE A 788 20.19 -3.94 -3.67
CA PHE A 788 21.16 -2.95 -3.23
C PHE A 788 20.55 -1.57 -3.33
N ARG A 789 20.76 -0.75 -2.31
CA ARG A 789 20.38 0.66 -2.32
C ARG A 789 21.56 1.50 -1.83
N LEU A 790 21.78 2.62 -2.51
CA LEU A 790 22.70 3.65 -2.06
C LEU A 790 21.96 4.98 -2.09
N SER A 791 21.80 5.58 -0.93
CA SER A 791 21.35 6.96 -0.80
C SER A 791 22.53 7.86 -0.52
N THR A 792 22.64 9.00 -1.19
CA THR A 792 23.60 10.05 -0.84
C THR A 792 22.88 11.38 -0.75
N THR A 793 23.23 12.18 0.26
CA THR A 793 22.69 13.52 0.44
C THR A 793 23.84 14.49 0.59
N HIS A 794 23.85 15.52 -0.24
CA HIS A 794 24.85 16.57 -0.29
C HIS A 794 24.19 17.91 -0.04
N VAL A 795 24.68 18.67 0.92
CA VAL A 795 24.17 20.02 1.26
C VAL A 795 25.31 21.01 1.20
N PHE A 796 25.13 22.02 0.40
CA PHE A 796 26.12 23.07 0.18
C PHE A 796 25.50 24.46 0.40
N PRO A 797 25.80 25.12 1.55
CA PRO A 797 25.43 26.52 1.75
C PRO A 797 26.38 27.42 0.95
N PHE A 798 25.79 28.32 0.16
CA PHE A 798 26.53 29.30 -0.62
C PHE A 798 25.86 30.68 -0.56
N TYR A 799 26.45 31.62 0.18
CA TYR A 799 25.95 32.98 0.37
C TYR A 799 24.51 32.95 0.94
N LYS A 800 23.51 33.45 0.19
CA LYS A 800 22.07 33.46 0.56
C LYS A 800 21.32 32.23 0.03
N THR A 801 22.02 31.25 -0.51
CA THR A 801 21.44 30.05 -1.09
C THR A 801 21.92 28.82 -0.37
N LYS A 802 21.06 27.82 -0.31
CA LYS A 802 21.37 26.48 0.14
C LYS A 802 21.06 25.51 -0.99
N TRP A 803 22.06 24.81 -1.46
CA TRP A 803 21.95 23.81 -2.50
C TRP A 803 21.86 22.45 -1.86
N SER A 804 20.98 21.60 -2.37
CA SER A 804 20.83 20.24 -1.91
C SER A 804 20.77 19.28 -3.09
N MET A 805 21.43 18.15 -2.98
CA MET A 805 21.33 17.07 -3.93
C MET A 805 21.15 15.76 -3.17
N ASN A 806 20.07 15.05 -3.44
CA ASN A 806 19.83 13.71 -2.93
C ASN A 806 19.86 12.74 -4.12
N ASN A 807 20.61 11.67 -3.99
CA ASN A 807 20.65 10.59 -4.97
C ASN A 807 20.22 9.29 -4.31
N PHE A 808 19.40 8.54 -5.03
CA PHE A 808 18.96 7.23 -4.63
C PHE A 808 19.22 6.25 -5.78
N PHE A 809 20.18 5.36 -5.59
CA PHE A 809 20.51 4.27 -6.50
C PHE A 809 19.88 2.98 -6.00
N ARG A 810 19.25 2.24 -6.88
CA ARG A 810 18.66 0.94 -6.58
C ARG A 810 19.02 -0.07 -7.65
N ILE A 811 19.63 -1.18 -7.22
CA ILE A 811 19.89 -2.36 -8.04
C ILE A 811 19.09 -3.52 -7.46
N ARG A 812 18.28 -4.18 -8.28
CA ARG A 812 17.59 -5.41 -7.91
C ARG A 812 18.10 -6.55 -8.76
N SER A 813 18.37 -7.70 -8.12
CA SER A 813 18.97 -8.85 -8.81
C SER A 813 18.07 -9.42 -9.90
N ALA A 814 18.68 -10.05 -10.88
CA ALA A 814 17.97 -10.96 -11.75
C ALA A 814 17.37 -12.12 -10.95
N TYR A 815 16.25 -12.62 -11.41
CA TYR A 815 15.56 -13.76 -10.81
C TYR A 815 14.90 -14.65 -11.86
N ASN A 816 14.55 -15.87 -11.46
CA ASN A 816 13.81 -16.77 -12.31
C ASN A 816 12.33 -16.71 -11.94
N ALA A 817 11.52 -16.11 -12.80
CA ALA A 817 10.07 -16.29 -12.76
C ALA A 817 9.72 -17.66 -13.31
N MET A 818 8.62 -18.24 -12.83
CA MET A 818 8.15 -19.53 -13.31
C MET A 818 6.92 -19.34 -14.20
N ALA A 819 7.01 -19.80 -15.42
CA ALA A 819 5.91 -19.80 -16.36
C ALA A 819 5.30 -21.19 -16.48
N ARG A 820 3.96 -21.28 -16.37
CA ARG A 820 3.25 -22.55 -16.48
C ARG A 820 2.98 -22.91 -17.93
N ILE A 821 3.25 -24.14 -18.28
CA ILE A 821 2.78 -24.79 -19.51
C ILE A 821 1.76 -25.83 -19.08
N GLU A 822 0.52 -25.67 -19.50
CA GLU A 822 -0.55 -26.63 -19.16
C GLU A 822 -0.27 -28.02 -19.75
N LYS A 823 -0.61 -29.05 -19.00
CA LYS A 823 -0.44 -30.48 -19.41
C LYS A 823 -1.07 -30.84 -20.76
N ASN A 824 -2.02 -30.03 -21.22
CA ASN A 824 -2.71 -30.18 -22.52
C ASN A 824 -2.40 -29.05 -23.48
N SER A 825 -1.27 -28.37 -23.30
CA SER A 825 -0.86 -27.23 -24.15
C SER A 825 -0.76 -27.64 -25.62
N ARG A 826 -1.50 -26.94 -26.48
CA ARG A 826 -1.42 -27.10 -27.95
C ARG A 826 -0.32 -26.23 -28.57
N LEU A 827 0.14 -25.22 -27.85
CA LEU A 827 1.16 -24.28 -28.32
C LEU A 827 2.58 -24.80 -28.07
N TYR A 828 2.77 -25.56 -27.01
CA TYR A 828 4.08 -26.07 -26.56
C TYR A 828 3.99 -27.54 -26.11
N PRO A 829 3.49 -28.45 -26.96
CA PRO A 829 3.32 -29.85 -26.57
C PRO A 829 4.65 -30.57 -26.29
N ASP A 830 5.72 -30.14 -26.96
CA ASP A 830 7.09 -30.63 -26.83
C ASP A 830 7.77 -30.24 -25.52
N LYS A 831 7.23 -29.23 -24.82
CA LYS A 831 7.74 -28.77 -23.52
C LYS A 831 6.98 -29.36 -22.34
N VAL A 832 5.88 -30.08 -22.58
CA VAL A 832 5.10 -30.73 -21.51
C VAL A 832 5.85 -31.96 -21.02
N MET A 833 6.20 -31.95 -19.74
CA MET A 833 6.87 -33.09 -19.10
C MET A 833 5.87 -34.18 -18.72
N GLN A 834 6.36 -35.43 -18.63
CA GLN A 834 5.53 -36.61 -18.29
C GLN A 834 6.03 -37.22 -16.96
N TYR A 835 5.11 -37.46 -16.04
CA TYR A 835 5.35 -38.22 -14.83
C TYR A 835 4.67 -39.61 -14.97
N ASN A 836 5.45 -40.65 -14.91
CA ASN A 836 4.98 -42.03 -15.16
C ASN A 836 4.15 -42.20 -16.44
N GLY A 837 4.57 -41.51 -17.55
CA GLY A 837 3.87 -41.57 -18.83
C GLY A 837 2.62 -40.66 -18.93
N VAL A 838 2.28 -39.94 -17.88
CA VAL A 838 1.13 -39.01 -17.89
C VAL A 838 1.63 -37.56 -18.00
N PRO A 839 1.11 -36.77 -18.95
CA PRO A 839 1.47 -35.36 -19.07
C PRO A 839 1.09 -34.58 -17.79
N VAL A 840 2.00 -33.78 -17.30
CA VAL A 840 1.81 -32.93 -16.10
C VAL A 840 2.03 -31.47 -16.41
N ASP A 841 1.43 -30.59 -15.64
CA ASP A 841 1.71 -29.17 -15.72
C ASP A 841 3.20 -28.91 -15.52
N THR A 842 3.80 -28.19 -16.44
CA THR A 842 5.25 -27.98 -16.48
C THR A 842 5.55 -26.53 -16.20
N TYR A 843 6.32 -26.27 -15.16
CA TYR A 843 6.79 -24.94 -14.79
C TYR A 843 8.23 -24.76 -15.25
N ILE A 844 8.44 -23.84 -16.18
CA ILE A 844 9.76 -23.53 -16.74
C ILE A 844 10.27 -22.18 -16.24
N LYS A 845 11.59 -22.05 -16.10
CA LYS A 845 12.24 -20.83 -15.69
C LYS A 845 12.24 -19.81 -16.82
N PHE A 846 11.84 -18.60 -16.45
CA PHE A 846 12.02 -17.41 -17.28
C PHE A 846 12.93 -16.44 -16.56
N LYS A 847 14.09 -16.13 -17.13
CA LYS A 847 15.05 -15.22 -16.49
C LYS A 847 14.59 -13.77 -16.68
N VAL A 848 14.21 -13.14 -15.60
CA VAL A 848 13.99 -11.68 -15.54
C VAL A 848 15.35 -11.03 -15.24
N PRO A 849 15.81 -10.05 -16.04
CA PRO A 849 17.11 -9.43 -15.85
C PRO A 849 17.15 -8.61 -14.56
N TRP A 850 18.36 -8.27 -14.12
CA TRP A 850 18.57 -7.30 -13.05
C TRP A 850 18.07 -5.91 -13.50
N THR A 851 17.65 -5.10 -12.53
CA THR A 851 17.17 -3.74 -12.78
C THR A 851 18.04 -2.73 -12.06
N PHE A 852 18.19 -1.56 -12.65
CA PHE A 852 18.91 -0.43 -12.08
C PHE A 852 18.08 0.84 -12.22
N SER A 853 17.96 1.62 -11.15
CA SER A 853 17.41 2.97 -11.20
C SER A 853 18.28 3.93 -10.42
N TRP A 854 18.43 5.14 -10.94
CA TRP A 854 19.02 6.28 -10.25
C TRP A 854 17.98 7.39 -10.21
N ASP A 855 17.49 7.67 -9.01
CA ASP A 855 16.56 8.75 -8.76
C ASP A 855 17.33 9.90 -8.08
N MET A 856 17.05 11.14 -8.46
CA MET A 856 17.77 12.31 -7.97
C MET A 856 16.76 13.43 -7.65
N ARG A 857 17.00 14.11 -6.53
CA ARG A 857 16.41 15.42 -6.25
C ARG A 857 17.51 16.45 -6.21
N PHE A 858 17.33 17.52 -6.96
CA PHE A 858 18.18 18.68 -6.92
C PHE A 858 17.37 19.89 -6.49
N GLY A 859 17.79 20.57 -5.42
CA GLY A 859 17.06 21.66 -4.82
C GLY A 859 17.94 22.89 -4.55
N VAL A 860 17.35 24.05 -4.64
CA VAL A 860 17.95 25.34 -4.28
C VAL A 860 16.96 26.12 -3.44
N ASP A 861 17.35 26.41 -2.23
CA ASP A 861 16.64 27.33 -1.34
C ASP A 861 17.34 28.70 -1.36
N VAL A 862 16.58 29.74 -1.67
CA VAL A 862 17.07 31.13 -1.75
C VAL A 862 16.43 31.93 -0.64
N ASN A 863 17.23 32.45 0.28
CA ASN A 863 16.74 33.38 1.29
C ASN A 863 16.53 34.76 0.64
N VAL A 864 15.26 35.16 0.48
CA VAL A 864 14.86 36.33 -0.29
C VAL A 864 14.71 37.56 0.60
N TRP A 865 14.04 37.48 1.74
CA TRP A 865 13.81 38.64 2.61
C TRP A 865 13.29 38.19 3.99
N ARG A 866 13.84 38.76 5.09
CA ARG A 866 13.39 38.54 6.47
C ARG A 866 13.17 37.09 6.89
N GLY A 867 14.06 36.18 6.47
CA GLY A 867 13.92 34.76 6.77
C GLY A 867 12.99 33.99 5.80
N ASN A 868 12.38 34.66 4.85
CA ASN A 868 11.57 34.01 3.82
C ASN A 868 12.45 33.26 2.81
N THR A 869 12.03 32.05 2.44
CA THR A 869 12.78 31.20 1.53
C THR A 869 11.95 30.87 0.29
N LEU A 870 12.51 31.11 -0.89
CA LEU A 870 12.01 30.58 -2.15
C LEU A 870 12.76 29.27 -2.45
N SER A 871 12.02 28.17 -2.64
CA SER A 871 12.55 26.86 -2.93
C SER A 871 12.24 26.47 -4.37
N LEU A 872 13.26 26.05 -5.10
CA LEU A 872 13.13 25.45 -6.44
C LEU A 872 13.71 24.05 -6.38
N ALA A 873 13.00 23.05 -6.90
CA ALA A 873 13.54 21.71 -6.97
C ALA A 873 13.08 20.93 -8.20
N VAL A 874 13.91 19.99 -8.62
CA VAL A 874 13.62 19.04 -9.69
C VAL A 874 13.88 17.63 -9.15
N ASP A 875 12.84 16.81 -9.16
CA ASP A 875 12.97 15.38 -8.91
C ASP A 875 13.09 14.68 -10.26
N ILE A 876 14.06 13.81 -10.40
CA ILE A 876 14.30 13.03 -11.60
C ILE A 876 14.29 11.55 -11.21
N PHE A 877 13.30 10.82 -11.66
CA PHE A 877 13.26 9.37 -11.49
C PHE A 877 13.90 8.71 -12.70
N ASN A 878 14.67 7.64 -12.45
CA ASN A 878 15.40 6.90 -13.48
C ASN A 878 16.22 7.83 -14.39
N LEU A 879 17.15 8.58 -13.81
CA LEU A 879 17.95 9.62 -14.48
C LEU A 879 18.64 9.12 -15.76
N LEU A 880 19.13 7.88 -15.77
CA LEU A 880 19.80 7.30 -16.93
C LEU A 880 18.85 6.72 -17.98
N ASP A 881 17.54 6.82 -17.77
CA ASP A 881 16.51 6.28 -18.66
C ASP A 881 16.67 4.77 -18.92
N THR A 882 17.13 4.02 -17.90
CA THR A 882 17.32 2.58 -18.00
C THR A 882 16.00 1.86 -18.27
N THR A 883 16.05 0.81 -19.09
CA THR A 883 14.89 -0.04 -19.37
C THR A 883 14.85 -1.18 -18.37
N ASN A 884 14.00 -1.05 -17.36
CA ASN A 884 13.82 -2.04 -16.31
C ASN A 884 12.60 -2.90 -16.62
N MET A 885 12.84 -4.18 -16.90
CA MET A 885 11.79 -5.15 -17.17
C MET A 885 11.36 -5.88 -15.89
N TYR A 886 10.08 -6.09 -15.71
CA TYR A 886 9.53 -7.02 -14.75
C TYR A 886 8.42 -7.85 -15.38
N LEU A 887 8.24 -9.07 -14.90
CA LEU A 887 7.20 -9.96 -15.40
C LEU A 887 6.04 -10.00 -14.41
N LEU A 888 4.82 -9.85 -14.92
CA LEU A 888 3.64 -10.28 -14.18
C LEU A 888 3.57 -11.80 -14.23
N SER A 889 3.23 -12.46 -13.13
CA SER A 889 2.98 -13.90 -13.10
C SER A 889 1.86 -14.25 -14.09
N GLY A 890 2.14 -15.15 -15.01
CA GLY A 890 1.18 -15.55 -16.04
C GLY A 890 1.51 -16.93 -16.62
N ASP A 891 0.56 -17.48 -17.38
CA ASP A 891 0.78 -18.72 -18.12
C ASP A 891 1.72 -18.45 -19.31
N TYR A 892 2.61 -19.40 -19.57
CA TYR A 892 3.53 -19.32 -20.70
C TYR A 892 2.76 -19.25 -22.02
N GLY A 893 3.10 -18.30 -22.87
CA GLY A 893 2.48 -18.14 -24.18
C GLY A 893 1.12 -17.44 -24.21
N ARG A 894 0.60 -16.94 -23.10
CA ARG A 894 -0.56 -16.04 -23.08
C ARG A 894 -0.12 -14.58 -22.97
N ALA A 895 -0.95 -13.66 -23.47
CA ALA A 895 -0.70 -12.22 -23.41
C ALA A 895 -0.47 -11.68 -21.98
N SER A 896 -0.96 -12.37 -20.97
CA SER A 896 -0.69 -12.09 -19.55
C SER A 896 0.76 -12.32 -19.11
N GLY A 897 1.55 -13.05 -19.92
CA GLY A 897 2.98 -13.28 -19.72
C GLY A 897 3.88 -12.32 -20.49
N SER A 898 3.34 -11.29 -21.12
CA SER A 898 4.14 -10.30 -21.83
C SER A 898 5.02 -9.51 -20.84
N PRO A 899 6.28 -9.22 -21.19
CA PRO A 899 7.17 -8.44 -20.36
C PRO A 899 6.62 -7.01 -20.21
N MET A 900 6.60 -6.54 -18.97
CA MET A 900 6.23 -5.17 -18.64
C MET A 900 7.45 -4.39 -18.17
N TYR A 901 7.42 -3.10 -18.40
CA TYR A 901 8.55 -2.22 -18.12
C TYR A 901 8.18 -1.17 -17.08
N GLU A 902 9.15 -0.79 -16.25
CA GLU A 902 9.06 0.40 -15.42
C GLU A 902 9.12 1.65 -16.31
N THR A 903 8.58 2.75 -15.82
CA THR A 903 8.66 4.07 -16.46
C THR A 903 10.13 4.45 -16.68
N GLY A 904 10.44 5.01 -17.82
CA GLY A 904 11.74 5.58 -18.10
C GLY A 904 11.98 6.85 -17.27
N ARG A 905 12.86 7.74 -17.74
CA ARG A 905 13.17 8.97 -17.03
C ARG A 905 11.92 9.86 -16.89
N GLN A 906 11.66 10.31 -15.65
CA GLN A 906 10.54 11.18 -15.34
C GLN A 906 11.01 12.38 -14.52
N PHE A 907 10.58 13.58 -14.94
CA PHE A 907 10.85 14.83 -14.24
C PHE A 907 9.62 15.31 -13.49
N TRP A 908 9.86 15.82 -12.27
CA TRP A 908 8.91 16.60 -11.51
C TRP A 908 9.55 17.94 -11.16
N ILE A 909 8.88 19.02 -11.48
CA ILE A 909 9.38 20.37 -11.27
C ILE A 909 8.57 20.99 -10.15
N SER A 910 9.24 21.53 -9.13
CA SER A 910 8.57 22.12 -7.98
C SER A 910 9.06 23.54 -7.69
N VAL A 911 8.15 24.38 -7.23
CA VAL A 911 8.40 25.70 -6.69
C VAL A 911 7.69 25.83 -5.35
N GLY A 912 8.40 26.34 -4.35
CA GLY A 912 7.89 26.52 -3.01
C GLY A 912 8.27 27.84 -2.38
N TYR A 913 7.49 28.26 -1.39
CA TYR A 913 7.77 29.43 -0.57
C TYR A 913 7.52 29.09 0.88
N LYS A 914 8.48 29.43 1.75
CA LYS A 914 8.42 29.23 3.21
C LYS A 914 8.66 30.55 3.93
N TYR A 915 7.78 30.85 4.93
CA TYR A 915 7.87 31.97 5.84
C TYR A 915 8.24 31.50 7.24
#